data_fad8ec52841fee6ab0b82b6b1684e962
#
_entry.id   fad8ec52841fee6ab0b82b6b1684e962
#
_cell.length_a   1.000
_cell.length_b   1.000
_cell.length_c   1.000
_cell.angle_alpha   90.00
_cell.angle_beta   90.00
_cell.angle_gamma   90.00
#
_symmetry.space_group_name_H-M   'P 1'
#
loop_
_entity.id
_entity.type
_entity.pdbx_description
1 polymer ?
#
loop_
_entity_poly.entity_id
_entity_poly.type
_entity_poly.pdbx_seq_one_letter_code
_entity_poly.pdbx_strand_id
1 'polypeptide(L)'
;MRSPLVAVLLGLVVSSVQAASSVILEEATEIPPGWSFQGNASASDKITLYIALKQPGIEQLKARLHKRHNPADPSFGQHWSRDEVHQYRRPDRAMARTVEGWLRSKGVHTFHEQGAGMISFEATARMVKALFEADLGYYAYEGDHDPVLRARSYKVPGPLRNYIQFVHPIANFMPPRTSRGNQGNKGKGKGRKKNPKCKPTPPNPKPTSTRVSTTIATTTTSTSTTSSAAPTETREPTYEDIFPNLPCFPVTVPSCIKKLYNITYTPPSRTSPVRLGVAGFLEQWILHSDVSRFLADNLPLLPRSYHTSLNVELINNGINPQDSPSNAGLEASLDVQYAMALGYPAQVTYYITGGRGTELDPYTGEAFPMELSDNEPYLEFLEHLLAKPDEELPHVLSISYADDEPGVPRAYAERVCDMFAALTARGVTILVATGDVGAAGQGQTRCFNHETQTRRFISTFPASCPYVTAVGAVDNIAPPVTGAVYSAGGFSDFFARPEWQEEVVKPYLDGLLRNYTENAELRHRIEMFNHTGRATPDISAVGSAFQIMLAGEYASVLGTSASTPVVAAMLALVNDARLRAGKGSLGWLNPLLYQERVRRVLRDVTVGTSTGCWFDGTGEPGWEAVEGYDTVTGLGTVDDFWQFLEALM
;
A
#
# COMPACT_ATOMS: atom_id res chain seq x y z
N MET A 1 13.00 91.47 14.91
CA MET A 1 13.48 90.26 15.58
C MET A 1 13.08 89.10 14.73
N ARG A 2 14.04 88.34 14.23
CA ARG A 2 13.91 87.44 13.12
C ARG A 2 13.60 86.03 13.58
N SER A 3 12.50 85.38 13.10
CA SER A 3 12.25 83.95 13.25
C SER A 3 12.98 83.16 12.15
N PRO A 4 13.55 82.01 12.46
CA PRO A 4 14.06 81.10 11.40
C PRO A 4 12.99 80.10 10.98
N LEU A 5 12.86 79.95 9.67
CA LEU A 5 12.13 78.87 8.97
C LEU A 5 12.84 77.53 9.23
N VAL A 6 12.10 76.56 9.72
CA VAL A 6 12.52 75.15 9.73
C VAL A 6 12.00 74.47 8.46
N ALA A 7 12.92 74.11 7.58
CA ALA A 7 12.62 73.32 6.39
C ALA A 7 12.55 71.83 6.76
N VAL A 8 11.37 71.21 6.66
CA VAL A 8 11.18 69.78 6.83
C VAL A 8 11.51 69.10 5.48
N LEU A 9 12.64 68.40 5.42
CA LEU A 9 12.97 67.49 4.32
C LEU A 9 12.15 66.20 4.52
N LEU A 10 11.12 65.99 3.68
CA LEU A 10 10.51 64.69 3.50
C LEU A 10 11.47 63.79 2.71
N GLY A 11 12.18 62.92 3.36
CA GLY A 11 12.93 61.85 2.73
C GLY A 11 11.97 60.77 2.23
N LEU A 12 11.77 60.68 0.91
CA LEU A 12 11.16 59.55 0.24
C LEU A 12 12.08 58.34 0.39
N VAL A 13 11.78 57.44 1.33
CA VAL A 13 12.37 56.11 1.35
C VAL A 13 11.70 55.29 0.23
N VAL A 14 12.34 55.28 -0.92
CA VAL A 14 12.01 54.31 -1.98
C VAL A 14 12.54 52.96 -1.51
N SER A 15 11.69 52.18 -0.85
CA SER A 15 11.97 50.77 -0.58
C SER A 15 12.03 50.08 -1.95
N SER A 16 13.22 49.80 -2.45
CA SER A 16 13.43 48.86 -3.54
C SER A 16 12.92 47.50 -3.08
N VAL A 17 11.72 47.12 -3.50
CA VAL A 17 11.24 45.75 -3.42
C VAL A 17 12.15 44.95 -4.34
N GLN A 18 13.20 44.37 -3.77
CA GLN A 18 14.02 43.38 -4.42
C GLN A 18 13.08 42.23 -4.80
N ALA A 19 12.87 42.03 -6.11
CA ALA A 19 12.09 40.90 -6.59
C ALA A 19 12.69 39.61 -5.99
N ALA A 20 11.94 38.96 -5.13
CA ALA A 20 12.38 37.70 -4.52
C ALA A 20 12.66 36.72 -5.67
N SER A 21 13.88 36.15 -5.69
CA SER A 21 14.25 35.15 -6.70
C SER A 21 13.30 33.97 -6.61
N SER A 22 12.75 33.55 -7.73
CA SER A 22 11.94 32.34 -7.83
C SER A 22 12.84 31.11 -7.77
N VAL A 23 12.36 30.05 -7.15
CA VAL A 23 13.04 28.76 -7.03
C VAL A 23 12.21 27.66 -7.70
N ILE A 24 12.86 26.73 -8.37
CA ILE A 24 12.21 25.55 -8.94
C ILE A 24 11.68 24.71 -7.76
N LEU A 25 10.41 24.32 -7.83
CA LEU A 25 9.80 23.43 -6.85
C LEU A 25 9.73 22.00 -7.38
N GLU A 26 9.33 21.83 -8.63
CA GLU A 26 9.35 20.56 -9.36
C GLU A 26 9.81 20.77 -10.80
N GLU A 27 10.50 19.79 -11.36
CA GLU A 27 11.00 19.81 -12.73
C GLU A 27 11.04 18.39 -13.32
N ALA A 28 10.40 18.21 -14.47
CA ALA A 28 10.60 17.05 -15.33
C ALA A 28 11.68 17.39 -16.35
N THR A 29 12.83 16.75 -16.27
CA THR A 29 14.00 17.04 -17.14
C THR A 29 13.70 16.77 -18.61
N GLU A 30 12.84 15.79 -18.90
CA GLU A 30 12.37 15.43 -20.25
C GLU A 30 10.85 15.28 -20.27
N ILE A 31 10.26 15.19 -21.48
CA ILE A 31 8.85 14.81 -21.65
C ILE A 31 8.76 13.31 -21.39
N PRO A 32 7.95 12.86 -20.42
CA PRO A 32 7.89 11.44 -20.08
C PRO A 32 7.48 10.56 -21.26
N PRO A 33 7.95 9.29 -21.33
CA PRO A 33 7.59 8.35 -22.37
C PRO A 33 6.08 8.20 -22.54
N GLY A 34 5.63 8.00 -23.77
CA GLY A 34 4.20 7.92 -24.09
C GLY A 34 3.51 9.27 -24.22
N TRP A 35 4.08 10.34 -23.70
CA TRP A 35 3.61 11.70 -23.87
C TRP A 35 4.20 12.36 -25.11
N SER A 36 3.40 13.11 -25.80
CA SER A 36 3.83 13.93 -26.92
C SER A 36 3.31 15.34 -26.78
N PHE A 37 4.18 16.32 -26.95
CA PHE A 37 3.79 17.71 -26.98
C PHE A 37 2.97 18.01 -28.23
N GLN A 38 1.76 18.50 -28.05
CA GLN A 38 0.79 18.75 -29.12
C GLN A 38 0.74 20.23 -29.51
N GLY A 39 1.28 21.12 -28.68
CA GLY A 39 1.29 22.55 -28.93
C GLY A 39 1.19 23.36 -27.64
N ASN A 40 1.50 24.63 -27.72
CA ASN A 40 1.40 25.54 -26.58
C ASN A 40 -0.08 25.80 -26.22
N ALA A 41 -0.35 25.92 -24.92
CA ALA A 41 -1.66 26.33 -24.45
C ALA A 41 -2.00 27.77 -24.90
N SER A 42 -3.27 28.00 -25.19
CA SER A 42 -3.78 29.36 -25.33
C SER A 42 -3.76 30.05 -23.96
N ALA A 43 -3.49 31.35 -23.96
CA ALA A 43 -3.45 32.14 -22.72
C ALA A 43 -4.76 32.08 -21.89
N SER A 44 -5.87 31.71 -22.52
CA SER A 44 -7.21 31.57 -21.91
C SER A 44 -7.55 30.17 -21.44
N ASP A 45 -6.76 29.17 -21.83
CA ASP A 45 -7.04 27.79 -21.47
C ASP A 45 -6.94 27.59 -19.94
N LYS A 46 -7.86 26.80 -19.40
CA LYS A 46 -8.09 26.70 -17.96
C LYS A 46 -7.60 25.37 -17.41
N ILE A 47 -7.08 25.42 -16.20
CA ILE A 47 -6.65 24.27 -15.42
C ILE A 47 -7.05 24.46 -13.95
N THR A 48 -7.50 23.39 -13.28
CA THR A 48 -7.69 23.40 -11.84
C THR A 48 -6.38 23.03 -11.16
N LEU A 49 -5.94 23.87 -10.22
CA LEU A 49 -4.70 23.67 -9.47
C LEU A 49 -4.99 23.40 -8.01
N TYR A 50 -4.13 22.61 -7.40
CA TYR A 50 -4.13 22.28 -5.98
C TYR A 50 -2.75 22.62 -5.41
N ILE A 51 -2.70 23.55 -4.44
CA ILE A 51 -1.48 23.87 -3.70
C ILE A 51 -1.52 23.13 -2.37
N ALA A 52 -0.56 22.26 -2.12
CA ALA A 52 -0.36 21.64 -0.82
C ALA A 52 0.50 22.53 0.07
N LEU A 53 -0.03 22.97 1.20
CA LEU A 53 0.71 23.72 2.21
C LEU A 53 1.41 22.79 3.18
N LYS A 54 2.60 23.17 3.64
CA LYS A 54 3.30 22.47 4.72
C LYS A 54 2.50 22.50 6.01
N GLN A 55 2.59 21.44 6.79
CA GLN A 55 1.88 21.24 8.05
C GLN A 55 2.88 21.18 9.22
N PRO A 56 3.36 22.31 9.72
CA PRO A 56 4.42 22.34 10.74
C PRO A 56 4.02 21.69 12.07
N GLY A 57 2.72 21.54 12.34
CA GLY A 57 2.21 20.85 13.52
C GLY A 57 2.35 19.32 13.47
N ILE A 58 2.56 18.74 12.29
CA ILE A 58 2.57 17.28 12.13
C ILE A 58 3.73 16.63 12.91
N GLU A 59 4.89 17.25 12.95
CA GLU A 59 6.03 16.76 13.74
C GLU A 59 5.74 16.75 15.25
N GLN A 60 4.96 17.70 15.73
CA GLN A 60 4.51 17.70 17.14
C GLN A 60 3.50 16.57 17.39
N LEU A 61 2.61 16.28 16.43
CA LEU A 61 1.69 15.14 16.52
C LEU A 61 2.48 13.85 16.60
N LYS A 62 3.44 13.63 15.70
CA LYS A 62 4.32 12.44 15.68
C LYS A 62 5.05 12.27 17.02
N ALA A 63 5.71 13.31 17.52
CA ALA A 63 6.42 13.25 18.79
C ALA A 63 5.50 12.89 19.97
N ARG A 64 4.27 13.43 19.99
CA ARG A 64 3.27 13.07 21.00
C ARG A 64 2.70 11.67 20.81
N LEU A 65 2.54 11.22 19.55
CA LEU A 65 2.11 9.87 19.22
C LEU A 65 3.11 8.84 19.76
N HIS A 66 4.40 9.04 19.53
CA HIS A 66 5.46 8.20 20.11
C HIS A 66 5.34 8.11 21.63
N LYS A 67 5.13 9.24 22.31
CA LYS A 67 4.97 9.26 23.76
C LYS A 67 3.75 8.48 24.23
N ARG A 68 2.57 8.68 23.61
CA ARG A 68 1.31 8.01 23.98
C ARG A 68 1.31 6.51 23.72
N HIS A 69 2.15 6.01 22.83
CA HIS A 69 2.28 4.58 22.54
C HIS A 69 3.35 3.88 23.38
N ASN A 70 3.94 4.59 24.35
CA ASN A 70 4.73 3.96 25.40
C ASN A 70 3.77 3.47 26.52
N PRO A 71 3.71 2.16 26.82
CA PRO A 71 2.83 1.62 27.87
C PRO A 71 3.07 2.20 29.26
N ALA A 72 4.25 2.76 29.52
CA ALA A 72 4.56 3.44 30.77
C ALA A 72 3.94 4.85 30.87
N ASP A 73 3.44 5.42 29.77
CA ASP A 73 2.81 6.74 29.77
C ASP A 73 1.34 6.63 30.24
N PRO A 74 0.88 7.47 31.18
CA PRO A 74 -0.51 7.46 31.65
C PRO A 74 -1.56 7.69 30.53
N SER A 75 -1.16 8.28 29.42
CA SER A 75 -2.04 8.51 28.26
C SER A 75 -2.03 7.34 27.25
N PHE A 76 -1.37 6.22 27.56
CA PHE A 76 -1.35 5.05 26.71
C PHE A 76 -2.76 4.55 26.36
N GLY A 77 -3.00 4.30 25.06
CA GLY A 77 -4.31 3.85 24.55
C GLY A 77 -5.39 4.93 24.51
N GLN A 78 -5.07 6.19 24.86
CA GLN A 78 -5.96 7.33 24.64
C GLN A 78 -5.69 7.92 23.26
N HIS A 79 -6.71 7.86 22.38
CA HIS A 79 -6.59 8.41 21.03
C HIS A 79 -7.01 9.87 21.00
N TRP A 80 -6.55 10.59 19.97
CA TRP A 80 -7.01 11.94 19.69
C TRP A 80 -8.31 11.91 18.88
N SER A 81 -9.17 12.88 19.12
CA SER A 81 -10.33 13.12 18.27
C SER A 81 -9.90 13.70 16.92
N ARG A 82 -10.83 13.62 15.94
CA ARG A 82 -10.67 14.26 14.63
C ARG A 82 -10.24 15.72 14.75
N ASP A 83 -10.93 16.47 15.60
CA ASP A 83 -10.70 17.91 15.74
C ASP A 83 -9.33 18.23 16.36
N GLU A 84 -8.87 17.42 17.30
CA GLU A 84 -7.52 17.55 17.88
C GLU A 84 -6.44 17.25 16.83
N VAL A 85 -6.56 16.15 16.07
CA VAL A 85 -5.61 15.81 15.00
C VAL A 85 -5.63 16.88 13.90
N HIS A 86 -6.81 17.39 13.56
CA HIS A 86 -6.95 18.45 12.56
C HIS A 86 -6.18 19.71 12.93
N GLN A 87 -6.06 20.06 14.23
CA GLN A 87 -5.27 21.21 14.66
C GLN A 87 -3.78 21.07 14.30
N TYR A 88 -3.22 19.86 14.37
CA TYR A 88 -1.83 19.61 13.98
C TYR A 88 -1.63 19.56 12.45
N ARG A 89 -2.66 19.18 11.70
CA ARG A 89 -2.64 19.11 10.24
C ARG A 89 -2.86 20.47 9.59
N ARG A 90 -3.41 21.44 10.30
CA ARG A 90 -3.62 22.79 9.74
C ARG A 90 -2.28 23.46 9.46
N PRO A 91 -2.12 24.10 8.29
CA PRO A 91 -1.01 24.99 8.06
C PRO A 91 -1.04 26.16 9.06
N ASP A 92 0.11 26.74 9.33
CA ASP A 92 0.16 27.98 10.11
C ASP A 92 -0.68 29.07 9.43
N ARG A 93 -1.50 29.78 10.23
CA ARG A 93 -2.42 30.80 9.69
C ARG A 93 -1.69 31.95 9.00
N ALA A 94 -0.49 32.31 9.47
CA ALA A 94 0.29 33.37 8.82
C ALA A 94 0.84 32.87 7.48
N MET A 95 1.28 31.62 7.43
CA MET A 95 1.71 30.93 6.22
C MET A 95 0.58 30.86 5.18
N ALA A 96 -0.59 30.36 5.58
CA ALA A 96 -1.76 30.26 4.69
C ALA A 96 -2.15 31.64 4.14
N ARG A 97 -2.27 32.68 5.01
CA ARG A 97 -2.56 34.06 4.59
C ARG A 97 -1.50 34.63 3.64
N THR A 98 -0.24 34.28 3.83
CA THR A 98 0.84 34.73 2.93
C THR A 98 0.68 34.15 1.54
N VAL A 99 0.38 32.85 1.43
CA VAL A 99 0.12 32.18 0.15
C VAL A 99 -1.17 32.71 -0.49
N GLU A 100 -2.24 32.86 0.29
CA GLU A 100 -3.50 33.46 -0.20
C GLU A 100 -3.31 34.91 -0.67
N GLY A 101 -2.58 35.71 0.12
CA GLY A 101 -2.25 37.11 -0.26
C GLY A 101 -1.46 37.17 -1.55
N TRP A 102 -0.51 36.25 -1.74
CA TRP A 102 0.21 36.12 -2.98
C TRP A 102 -0.71 35.72 -4.14
N LEU A 103 -1.59 34.73 -3.97
CA LEU A 103 -2.57 34.34 -4.97
C LEU A 103 -3.46 35.52 -5.38
N ARG A 104 -4.00 36.26 -4.41
CA ARG A 104 -4.82 37.47 -4.67
C ARG A 104 -4.04 38.57 -5.42
N SER A 105 -2.77 38.78 -5.07
CA SER A 105 -1.89 39.75 -5.73
C SER A 105 -1.62 39.43 -7.20
N LYS A 106 -1.79 38.14 -7.56
CA LYS A 106 -1.64 37.62 -8.93
C LYS A 106 -2.98 37.44 -9.65
N GLY A 107 -4.09 37.91 -9.07
CA GLY A 107 -5.41 37.88 -9.67
C GLY A 107 -6.26 36.65 -9.41
N VAL A 108 -5.82 35.77 -8.51
CA VAL A 108 -6.64 34.63 -8.02
C VAL A 108 -7.47 35.10 -6.83
N HIS A 109 -8.74 35.39 -7.06
CA HIS A 109 -9.65 35.92 -6.03
C HIS A 109 -10.58 34.85 -5.46
N THR A 110 -10.83 33.77 -6.21
CA THR A 110 -11.67 32.65 -5.80
C THR A 110 -10.81 31.40 -5.68
N PHE A 111 -10.77 30.84 -4.48
CA PHE A 111 -10.15 29.55 -4.19
C PHE A 111 -10.91 28.86 -3.05
N HIS A 112 -10.75 27.55 -2.96
CA HIS A 112 -11.40 26.70 -1.96
C HIS A 112 -10.33 26.02 -1.11
N GLU A 113 -10.48 26.07 0.20
CA GLU A 113 -9.70 25.21 1.10
C GLU A 113 -10.31 23.82 1.06
N GLN A 114 -9.46 22.80 0.79
CA GLN A 114 -9.84 21.38 0.82
C GLN A 114 -9.00 20.67 1.87
N GLY A 115 -9.68 19.97 2.78
CA GLY A 115 -9.01 19.25 3.85
C GLY A 115 -8.08 20.15 4.69
N ALA A 116 -7.02 19.57 5.24
CA ALA A 116 -6.07 20.30 6.07
C ALA A 116 -4.86 20.78 5.26
N GLY A 117 -4.98 21.95 4.64
CA GLY A 117 -3.85 22.62 3.99
C GLY A 117 -3.73 22.39 2.48
N MET A 118 -4.84 22.06 1.80
CA MET A 118 -4.94 22.09 0.36
C MET A 118 -5.74 23.33 -0.08
N ILE A 119 -5.23 24.07 -1.03
CA ILE A 119 -5.92 25.21 -1.66
C ILE A 119 -6.16 24.86 -3.12
N SER A 120 -7.41 24.85 -3.56
CA SER A 120 -7.76 24.61 -4.97
C SER A 120 -8.34 25.85 -5.64
N PHE A 121 -8.02 26.08 -6.89
CA PHE A 121 -8.56 27.16 -7.71
C PHE A 121 -8.43 26.89 -9.20
N GLU A 122 -9.29 27.51 -9.99
CA GLU A 122 -9.18 27.52 -11.45
C GLU A 122 -8.25 28.63 -11.90
N ALA A 123 -7.29 28.32 -12.78
CA ALA A 123 -6.36 29.27 -13.36
C ALA A 123 -6.32 29.16 -14.88
N THR A 124 -6.13 30.32 -15.56
CA THR A 124 -5.81 30.29 -16.99
C THR A 124 -4.30 30.03 -17.18
N ALA A 125 -3.89 29.57 -18.37
CA ALA A 125 -2.48 29.37 -18.70
C ALA A 125 -1.64 30.63 -18.50
N ARG A 126 -2.22 31.81 -18.80
CA ARG A 126 -1.61 33.10 -18.49
C ARG A 126 -1.37 33.29 -16.98
N MET A 127 -2.34 32.91 -16.15
CA MET A 127 -2.21 33.01 -14.69
C MET A 127 -1.17 32.02 -14.17
N VAL A 128 -1.15 30.80 -14.69
CA VAL A 128 -0.14 29.78 -14.33
C VAL A 128 1.27 30.30 -14.64
N LYS A 129 1.48 30.91 -15.81
CA LYS A 129 2.77 31.55 -16.16
C LYS A 129 3.14 32.68 -15.20
N ALA A 130 2.17 33.51 -14.80
CA ALA A 130 2.41 34.62 -13.88
C ALA A 130 2.62 34.21 -12.44
N LEU A 131 2.02 33.09 -12.00
CA LEU A 131 2.14 32.53 -10.65
C LEU A 131 3.41 31.68 -10.49
N PHE A 132 3.64 30.77 -11.43
CA PHE A 132 4.57 29.66 -11.29
C PHE A 132 5.72 29.68 -12.30
N GLU A 133 5.81 30.70 -13.14
CA GLU A 133 6.78 30.80 -14.25
C GLU A 133 6.74 29.55 -15.16
N ALA A 134 5.58 28.87 -15.22
CA ALA A 134 5.38 27.65 -15.97
C ALA A 134 4.68 27.94 -17.31
N ASP A 135 5.25 27.45 -18.38
CA ASP A 135 4.67 27.51 -19.72
C ASP A 135 3.85 26.25 -19.98
N LEU A 136 2.52 26.37 -19.84
CA LEU A 136 1.62 25.25 -20.12
C LEU A 136 1.57 24.94 -21.62
N GLY A 137 1.59 23.66 -21.92
CA GLY A 137 1.31 23.12 -23.23
C GLY A 137 0.29 22.00 -23.15
N TYR A 138 -0.27 21.67 -24.29
CA TYR A 138 -1.06 20.47 -24.45
C TYR A 138 -0.12 19.29 -24.68
N TYR A 139 -0.32 18.27 -23.90
CA TYR A 139 0.39 17.00 -24.03
C TYR A 139 -0.63 15.91 -24.20
N ALA A 140 -0.51 15.14 -25.28
CA ALA A 140 -1.32 13.95 -25.52
C ALA A 140 -0.53 12.73 -25.12
N TYR A 141 -1.24 11.81 -24.52
CA TYR A 141 -0.75 10.48 -24.23
C TYR A 141 -1.05 9.52 -25.40
N GLU A 142 -0.24 8.48 -25.57
CA GLU A 142 -0.47 7.44 -26.60
C GLU A 142 -1.84 6.79 -26.42
N GLY A 143 -2.65 6.80 -27.48
CA GLY A 143 -4.02 6.32 -27.46
C GLY A 143 -5.03 7.40 -27.84
N ASP A 144 -6.30 7.15 -27.65
CA ASP A 144 -7.42 8.02 -28.04
C ASP A 144 -7.84 8.90 -26.84
N HIS A 145 -6.88 9.68 -26.31
CA HIS A 145 -7.08 10.55 -25.14
C HIS A 145 -7.03 12.02 -25.52
N ASP A 146 -7.89 12.81 -24.87
CA ASP A 146 -7.85 14.26 -24.99
C ASP A 146 -6.55 14.83 -24.39
N PRO A 147 -5.86 15.73 -25.10
CA PRO A 147 -4.65 16.36 -24.58
C PRO A 147 -4.89 17.12 -23.27
N VAL A 148 -3.96 17.02 -22.33
CA VAL A 148 -4.02 17.70 -21.02
C VAL A 148 -3.01 18.84 -20.93
N LEU A 149 -3.32 19.85 -20.10
CA LEU A 149 -2.44 20.99 -19.85
C LEU A 149 -1.38 20.67 -18.81
N ARG A 150 -0.09 20.75 -19.18
CA ARG A 150 1.06 20.53 -18.30
C ARG A 150 2.19 21.50 -18.64
N ALA A 151 3.16 21.60 -17.72
CA ALA A 151 4.46 22.23 -17.95
C ALA A 151 5.58 21.34 -17.42
N ARG A 152 6.74 21.36 -18.03
CA ARG A 152 7.88 20.54 -17.60
C ARG A 152 8.46 20.92 -16.24
N SER A 153 8.30 22.17 -15.86
CA SER A 153 8.76 22.65 -14.55
C SER A 153 7.90 23.82 -14.10
N TYR A 154 7.93 24.07 -12.80
CA TYR A 154 7.37 25.29 -12.25
C TYR A 154 8.20 25.82 -11.08
N LYS A 155 8.04 27.12 -10.85
CA LYS A 155 8.74 27.84 -9.79
C LYS A 155 7.76 28.50 -8.86
N VAL A 156 8.20 28.72 -7.63
CA VAL A 156 7.52 29.55 -6.64
C VAL A 156 8.46 30.67 -6.17
N PRO A 157 7.93 31.81 -5.71
CA PRO A 157 8.76 32.80 -5.04
C PRO A 157 9.56 32.18 -3.88
N GLY A 158 10.86 32.46 -3.78
CA GLY A 158 11.76 31.85 -2.82
C GLY A 158 11.23 31.80 -1.38
N PRO A 159 10.63 32.90 -0.83
CA PRO A 159 10.01 32.87 0.49
C PRO A 159 8.86 31.86 0.63
N LEU A 160 8.10 31.60 -0.44
CA LEU A 160 6.95 30.69 -0.44
C LEU A 160 7.37 29.20 -0.47
N ARG A 161 8.59 28.88 -0.90
CA ARG A 161 9.13 27.51 -0.80
C ARG A 161 9.03 26.91 0.59
N ASN A 162 9.12 27.77 1.62
CA ASN A 162 9.00 27.32 3.00
C ASN A 162 7.55 27.00 3.41
N TYR A 163 6.56 27.40 2.61
CA TYR A 163 5.13 27.27 2.89
C TYR A 163 4.42 26.28 1.98
N ILE A 164 4.86 26.19 0.72
CA ILE A 164 4.28 25.30 -0.29
C ILE A 164 5.11 24.00 -0.33
N GLN A 165 4.43 22.88 -0.24
CA GLN A 165 5.02 21.56 -0.36
C GLN A 165 5.12 21.14 -1.83
N PHE A 166 4.00 21.20 -2.57
CA PHE A 166 3.92 20.98 -4.02
C PHE A 166 2.70 21.70 -4.61
N VAL A 167 2.64 21.79 -5.96
CA VAL A 167 1.49 22.31 -6.71
C VAL A 167 1.10 21.32 -7.80
N HIS A 168 -0.07 20.73 -7.67
CA HIS A 168 -0.60 19.72 -8.58
C HIS A 168 -1.66 20.34 -9.51
N PRO A 169 -1.75 19.97 -10.81
CA PRO A 169 -0.91 19.01 -11.55
C PRO A 169 0.05 19.67 -12.56
N ILE A 170 0.74 20.79 -12.22
CA ILE A 170 1.52 21.56 -13.20
C ILE A 170 2.59 20.74 -13.90
N ALA A 171 3.52 20.17 -13.13
CA ALA A 171 4.62 19.34 -13.66
C ALA A 171 4.29 17.84 -13.62
N ASN A 172 3.07 17.51 -13.28
CA ASN A 172 2.60 16.16 -13.18
C ASN A 172 1.97 15.73 -14.52
N PHE A 173 2.68 14.93 -15.27
CA PHE A 173 2.23 14.35 -16.55
C PHE A 173 1.37 13.11 -16.27
N MET A 174 0.20 13.31 -15.65
CA MET A 174 -0.79 12.25 -15.45
C MET A 174 -1.64 12.11 -16.71
N PRO A 175 -1.70 10.93 -17.36
CA PRO A 175 -2.58 10.68 -18.49
C PRO A 175 -4.06 10.89 -18.13
N PRO A 176 -4.89 11.32 -19.08
CA PRO A 176 -6.33 11.45 -18.88
C PRO A 176 -6.98 10.07 -18.68
N ARG A 177 -8.05 10.02 -17.88
CA ARG A 177 -8.85 8.81 -17.65
C ARG A 177 -9.38 8.23 -18.96
N THR A 178 -9.12 6.95 -19.23
CA THR A 178 -9.90 6.21 -20.20
C THR A 178 -11.27 5.93 -19.59
N SER A 179 -12.29 6.68 -20.01
CA SER A 179 -13.65 6.14 -19.95
C SER A 179 -13.68 4.94 -20.92
N ARG A 180 -13.57 3.72 -20.42
CA ARG A 180 -13.97 2.52 -21.18
C ARG A 180 -15.48 2.59 -21.41
N GLY A 181 -15.88 3.51 -22.29
CA GLY A 181 -17.20 3.52 -22.90
C GLY A 181 -17.27 2.31 -23.83
N ASN A 182 -18.15 1.39 -23.48
CA ASN A 182 -18.90 0.47 -24.35
C ASN A 182 -18.36 0.37 -25.80
N GLN A 183 -17.36 -0.45 -26.06
CA GLN A 183 -17.08 -0.93 -27.40
C GLN A 183 -18.14 -1.99 -27.78
N GLY A 184 -19.35 -1.48 -28.01
CA GLY A 184 -20.36 -2.18 -28.78
C GLY A 184 -19.82 -2.44 -30.18
N ASN A 185 -19.69 -3.70 -30.49
CA ASN A 185 -19.43 -4.31 -31.77
C ASN A 185 -20.05 -3.53 -32.95
N LYS A 186 -19.26 -2.76 -33.68
CA LYS A 186 -19.62 -2.29 -35.04
C LYS A 186 -18.54 -2.76 -36.01
N GLY A 187 -18.77 -3.93 -36.57
CA GLY A 187 -18.05 -4.37 -37.73
C GLY A 187 -18.39 -3.51 -38.97
N LYS A 188 -17.35 -3.15 -39.72
CA LYS A 188 -17.25 -3.06 -41.22
C LYS A 188 -15.94 -2.33 -41.52
N GLY A 189 -14.89 -3.00 -41.98
CA GLY A 189 -14.72 -3.27 -43.41
C GLY A 189 -13.69 -2.36 -44.07
N LYS A 190 -12.52 -2.95 -44.46
CA LYS A 190 -11.59 -2.56 -45.53
C LYS A 190 -10.44 -1.60 -45.22
N GLY A 191 -9.23 -2.16 -45.38
CA GLY A 191 -8.04 -1.37 -45.69
C GLY A 191 -6.72 -2.03 -45.33
N ARG A 192 -6.36 -3.07 -46.09
CA ARG A 192 -5.08 -3.79 -46.00
C ARG A 192 -3.93 -2.90 -46.47
N LYS A 193 -2.96 -2.52 -45.61
CA LYS A 193 -1.58 -2.26 -46.06
C LYS A 193 -0.59 -3.08 -45.24
N LYS A 194 0.22 -3.85 -45.96
CA LYS A 194 1.27 -4.75 -45.46
C LYS A 194 2.48 -3.94 -45.02
N ASN A 195 3.07 -4.30 -43.88
CA ASN A 195 4.48 -4.11 -43.67
C ASN A 195 5.07 -5.17 -42.71
N PRO A 196 6.38 -5.36 -42.57
CA PRO A 196 7.00 -6.63 -42.83
C PRO A 196 7.30 -7.45 -41.57
N LYS A 197 7.44 -8.72 -41.83
CA LYS A 197 7.70 -9.85 -40.92
C LYS A 197 8.85 -9.61 -39.93
N CYS A 198 8.54 -9.61 -38.61
CA CYS A 198 9.43 -10.13 -37.59
C CYS A 198 9.11 -11.64 -37.45
N LYS A 199 10.16 -12.46 -37.42
CA LYS A 199 10.05 -13.92 -37.25
C LYS A 199 9.63 -14.26 -35.84
N PRO A 200 8.72 -15.20 -35.60
CA PRO A 200 8.37 -15.67 -34.28
C PRO A 200 9.47 -16.57 -33.71
N THR A 201 9.81 -16.35 -32.48
CA THR A 201 10.61 -17.24 -31.61
C THR A 201 9.73 -18.47 -31.29
N PRO A 202 10.30 -19.70 -31.26
CA PRO A 202 9.50 -20.90 -31.04
C PRO A 202 8.98 -21.01 -29.62
N PRO A 203 7.79 -21.58 -29.41
CA PRO A 203 7.20 -21.75 -28.09
C PRO A 203 7.92 -22.84 -27.29
N ASN A 204 8.08 -22.58 -25.98
CA ASN A 204 8.56 -23.55 -24.99
C ASN A 204 7.69 -24.82 -25.00
N PRO A 205 8.29 -26.00 -24.84
CA PRO A 205 7.53 -27.27 -24.89
C PRO A 205 6.66 -27.43 -23.65
N LYS A 206 5.39 -27.78 -23.87
CA LYS A 206 4.46 -28.26 -22.85
C LYS A 206 5.03 -29.49 -22.15
N PRO A 207 4.84 -29.65 -20.83
CA PRO A 207 5.20 -30.88 -20.15
C PRO A 207 4.30 -32.01 -20.63
N THR A 208 4.91 -33.04 -21.18
CA THR A 208 4.24 -34.27 -21.64
C THR A 208 3.95 -35.13 -20.43
N SER A 209 2.68 -35.36 -20.16
CA SER A 209 2.22 -36.34 -19.17
C SER A 209 2.55 -37.75 -19.66
N THR A 210 3.56 -38.37 -19.09
CA THR A 210 3.86 -39.79 -19.36
C THR A 210 3.08 -40.64 -18.33
N ARG A 211 2.03 -41.26 -18.84
CA ARG A 211 1.28 -42.31 -18.12
C ARG A 211 2.14 -43.55 -18.07
N VAL A 212 2.66 -43.88 -16.90
CA VAL A 212 3.31 -45.18 -16.66
C VAL A 212 2.20 -46.18 -16.28
N SER A 213 1.87 -47.08 -17.19
CA SER A 213 1.05 -48.28 -16.91
C SER A 213 1.96 -49.36 -16.34
N THR A 214 1.85 -49.64 -15.07
CA THR A 214 2.50 -50.83 -14.48
C THR A 214 1.49 -51.94 -14.44
N THR A 215 1.71 -52.94 -15.31
CA THR A 215 0.98 -54.21 -15.32
C THR A 215 1.55 -55.10 -14.24
N ILE A 216 0.78 -55.42 -13.20
CA ILE A 216 1.14 -56.41 -12.17
C ILE A 216 0.43 -57.72 -12.58
N ALA A 217 1.23 -58.75 -12.76
CA ALA A 217 0.77 -60.09 -13.07
C ALA A 217 0.13 -60.74 -11.85
N THR A 218 -1.07 -61.26 -12.03
CA THR A 218 -1.85 -61.99 -11.02
C THR A 218 -1.35 -63.43 -10.96
N THR A 219 -0.93 -63.86 -9.79
CA THR A 219 -0.76 -65.31 -9.47
C THR A 219 -1.89 -65.71 -8.54
N THR A 220 -2.79 -66.53 -9.02
CA THR A 220 -3.90 -67.12 -8.27
C THR A 220 -3.42 -68.27 -7.42
N THR A 221 -3.74 -68.27 -6.13
CA THR A 221 -3.85 -69.49 -5.34
C THR A 221 -5.12 -69.42 -4.49
N SER A 222 -6.03 -70.29 -4.77
CA SER A 222 -7.34 -70.45 -4.15
C SER A 222 -7.23 -71.19 -2.81
N THR A 223 -7.86 -70.69 -1.75
CA THR A 223 -8.50 -71.53 -0.74
C THR A 223 -9.68 -70.78 -0.10
N SER A 224 -10.81 -71.44 -0.12
CA SER A 224 -12.12 -71.03 0.35
C SER A 224 -12.24 -71.04 1.86
N THR A 225 -12.89 -69.97 2.43
CA THR A 225 -13.89 -70.14 3.50
C THR A 225 -14.78 -68.91 3.59
N THR A 226 -16.06 -69.13 3.54
CA THR A 226 -17.19 -68.22 3.62
C THR A 226 -17.29 -67.48 4.95
N SER A 227 -17.40 -66.13 4.88
CA SER A 227 -18.18 -65.34 5.83
C SER A 227 -18.61 -64.04 5.17
N SER A 228 -19.94 -63.86 5.08
CA SER A 228 -20.61 -62.71 4.51
C SER A 228 -20.45 -61.49 5.42
N ALA A 229 -19.64 -60.51 4.98
CA ALA A 229 -19.69 -59.15 5.47
C ALA A 229 -19.92 -58.21 4.25
N ALA A 230 -20.85 -57.30 4.41
CA ALA A 230 -21.17 -56.30 3.38
C ALA A 230 -19.91 -55.52 2.93
N PRO A 231 -19.78 -55.11 1.67
CA PRO A 231 -18.64 -54.34 1.22
C PRO A 231 -18.66 -52.99 1.91
N THR A 232 -17.68 -52.73 2.78
CA THR A 232 -17.35 -51.41 3.21
C THR A 232 -16.82 -50.67 1.99
N GLU A 233 -17.56 -49.66 1.51
CA GLU A 233 -17.03 -48.73 0.51
C GLU A 233 -15.73 -48.16 1.07
N THR A 234 -14.61 -48.58 0.56
CA THR A 234 -13.31 -47.93 0.81
C THR A 234 -13.35 -46.58 0.10
N ARG A 235 -13.73 -45.56 0.86
CA ARG A 235 -13.56 -44.16 0.46
C ARG A 235 -12.08 -43.98 0.06
N GLU A 236 -11.84 -43.40 -1.12
CA GLU A 236 -10.49 -42.99 -1.47
C GLU A 236 -9.95 -42.06 -0.38
N PRO A 237 -8.70 -42.24 0.08
CA PRO A 237 -8.15 -41.41 1.12
C PRO A 237 -8.15 -39.96 0.64
N THR A 238 -8.72 -39.06 1.45
CA THR A 238 -8.65 -37.64 1.21
C THR A 238 -7.25 -37.11 1.51
N TYR A 239 -6.93 -35.92 1.02
CA TYR A 239 -5.66 -35.26 1.34
C TYR A 239 -5.43 -35.14 2.86
N GLU A 240 -6.48 -34.94 3.65
CA GLU A 240 -6.42 -34.92 5.11
C GLU A 240 -6.03 -36.29 5.71
N ASP A 241 -6.39 -37.38 5.05
CA ASP A 241 -6.00 -38.73 5.46
C ASP A 241 -4.52 -39.04 5.15
N ILE A 242 -3.96 -38.37 4.12
CA ILE A 242 -2.56 -38.54 3.68
C ILE A 242 -1.62 -37.59 4.43
N PHE A 243 -2.08 -36.39 4.73
CA PHE A 243 -1.31 -35.33 5.39
C PHE A 243 -2.06 -34.72 6.60
N PRO A 244 -2.32 -35.49 7.65
CA PRO A 244 -3.16 -35.05 8.77
C PRO A 244 -2.58 -33.89 9.58
N ASN A 245 -1.30 -33.56 9.37
CA ASN A 245 -0.59 -32.49 10.08
C ASN A 245 -0.35 -31.22 9.23
N LEU A 246 -0.90 -31.13 8.00
CA LEU A 246 -0.78 -29.97 7.12
C LEU A 246 -2.13 -29.23 7.03
N PRO A 247 -2.39 -28.27 7.92
CA PRO A 247 -3.73 -27.67 8.04
C PRO A 247 -4.19 -26.90 6.81
N CYS A 248 -3.27 -26.38 5.98
CA CYS A 248 -3.57 -25.53 4.83
C CYS A 248 -2.99 -26.07 3.52
N PHE A 249 -3.13 -27.38 3.27
CA PHE A 249 -2.65 -28.01 2.06
C PHE A 249 -3.74 -28.91 1.44
N PRO A 250 -3.99 -28.91 0.10
CA PRO A 250 -3.27 -28.13 -0.92
C PRO A 250 -3.82 -26.69 -1.11
N VAL A 251 -4.84 -26.30 -0.35
CA VAL A 251 -5.47 -24.98 -0.45
C VAL A 251 -5.64 -24.36 0.94
N THR A 252 -5.42 -23.06 1.00
CA THR A 252 -5.66 -22.26 2.18
C THR A 252 -7.09 -21.73 2.17
N VAL A 253 -7.88 -22.12 3.16
CA VAL A 253 -9.27 -21.68 3.39
C VAL A 253 -9.43 -21.13 4.80
N PRO A 254 -10.49 -20.36 5.11
CA PRO A 254 -10.65 -19.76 6.44
C PRO A 254 -10.57 -20.74 7.61
N SER A 255 -11.11 -21.96 7.46
CA SER A 255 -11.09 -22.98 8.53
C SER A 255 -9.68 -23.47 8.83
N CYS A 256 -8.83 -23.64 7.83
CA CYS A 256 -7.44 -24.03 8.04
C CYS A 256 -6.61 -22.91 8.69
N ILE A 257 -6.83 -21.66 8.33
CA ILE A 257 -6.17 -20.49 8.95
C ILE A 257 -6.54 -20.41 10.43
N LYS A 258 -7.83 -20.59 10.76
CA LYS A 258 -8.29 -20.64 12.15
C LYS A 258 -7.61 -21.75 12.95
N LYS A 259 -7.43 -22.92 12.34
CA LYS A 259 -6.72 -24.05 12.96
C LYS A 259 -5.23 -23.76 13.10
N LEU A 260 -4.59 -23.19 12.06
CA LEU A 260 -3.17 -22.88 12.02
C LEU A 260 -2.75 -21.95 13.15
N TYR A 261 -3.52 -20.89 13.39
CA TYR A 261 -3.25 -19.86 14.39
C TYR A 261 -4.02 -20.04 15.69
N ASN A 262 -4.72 -21.16 15.88
CA ASN A 262 -5.59 -21.42 17.04
C ASN A 262 -6.61 -20.30 17.29
N ILE A 263 -7.23 -19.76 16.23
CA ILE A 263 -8.23 -18.70 16.33
C ILE A 263 -9.57 -19.33 16.77
N THR A 264 -9.71 -19.55 18.07
CA THR A 264 -10.93 -20.09 18.70
C THR A 264 -11.72 -19.03 19.45
N TYR A 265 -11.30 -17.76 19.36
CA TYR A 265 -12.02 -16.64 19.96
C TYR A 265 -13.43 -16.55 19.42
N THR A 266 -14.40 -16.66 20.34
CA THR A 266 -15.82 -16.53 20.03
C THR A 266 -16.35 -15.29 20.75
N PRO A 267 -16.65 -14.20 20.02
CA PRO A 267 -17.23 -13.02 20.62
C PRO A 267 -18.54 -13.35 21.34
N PRO A 268 -18.79 -12.76 22.53
CA PRO A 268 -20.01 -13.04 23.31
C PRO A 268 -21.31 -12.55 22.65
N SER A 269 -21.22 -11.82 21.56
CA SER A 269 -22.33 -11.29 20.78
C SER A 269 -22.08 -11.45 19.29
N ARG A 270 -23.16 -11.63 18.51
CA ARG A 270 -23.13 -11.65 17.04
C ARG A 270 -22.89 -10.28 16.42
N THR A 271 -22.87 -9.21 17.22
CA THR A 271 -22.51 -7.86 16.82
C THR A 271 -21.20 -7.47 17.49
N SER A 272 -20.33 -6.79 16.75
CA SER A 272 -19.07 -6.25 17.26
C SER A 272 -19.09 -4.71 17.21
N PRO A 273 -18.48 -4.03 18.19
CA PRO A 273 -18.21 -2.60 18.08
C PRO A 273 -17.10 -2.29 17.09
N VAL A 274 -16.38 -3.32 16.58
CA VAL A 274 -15.23 -3.16 15.70
C VAL A 274 -15.65 -2.95 14.26
N ARG A 275 -15.00 -2.01 13.62
CA ARG A 275 -15.06 -1.75 12.17
C ARG A 275 -13.72 -2.11 11.56
N LEU A 276 -13.72 -2.96 10.54
CA LEU A 276 -12.57 -3.37 9.77
C LEU A 276 -12.69 -2.77 8.36
N GLY A 277 -11.76 -1.91 8.01
CA GLY A 277 -11.66 -1.32 6.68
C GLY A 277 -10.74 -2.13 5.79
N VAL A 278 -11.10 -2.24 4.52
CA VAL A 278 -10.28 -2.84 3.47
C VAL A 278 -10.17 -1.81 2.35
N ALA A 279 -8.95 -1.45 1.97
CA ALA A 279 -8.70 -0.50 0.90
C ALA A 279 -8.80 -1.19 -0.47
N GLY A 280 -9.37 -0.50 -1.45
CA GLY A 280 -9.44 -0.94 -2.85
C GLY A 280 -9.07 0.17 -3.80
N PHE A 281 -8.13 -0.12 -4.70
CA PHE A 281 -7.60 0.79 -5.70
C PHE A 281 -7.58 0.12 -7.08
N LEU A 282 -7.13 0.82 -8.10
CA LEU A 282 -6.76 0.27 -9.41
C LEU A 282 -7.86 -0.58 -10.05
N GLU A 283 -9.11 -0.11 -10.01
CA GLU A 283 -10.30 -0.76 -10.58
C GLU A 283 -10.56 -2.19 -10.05
N GLN A 284 -10.07 -2.51 -8.83
CA GLN A 284 -10.39 -3.76 -8.15
C GLN A 284 -11.79 -3.67 -7.54
N TRP A 285 -12.77 -4.26 -8.20
CA TRP A 285 -14.18 -4.23 -7.80
C TRP A 285 -14.58 -5.51 -7.10
N ILE A 286 -15.46 -5.41 -6.12
CA ILE A 286 -15.95 -6.56 -5.38
C ILE A 286 -17.36 -6.96 -5.81
N LEU A 287 -17.55 -8.21 -6.22
CA LEU A 287 -18.88 -8.75 -6.48
C LEU A 287 -19.51 -9.27 -5.18
N HIS A 288 -20.65 -8.70 -4.81
CA HIS A 288 -21.40 -9.14 -3.62
C HIS A 288 -21.84 -10.61 -3.71
N SER A 289 -22.12 -11.12 -4.92
CA SER A 289 -22.46 -12.52 -5.18
C SER A 289 -21.32 -13.45 -4.80
N ASP A 290 -20.07 -13.10 -5.17
CA ASP A 290 -18.89 -13.91 -4.88
C ASP A 290 -18.59 -13.95 -3.39
N VAL A 291 -18.64 -12.79 -2.71
CA VAL A 291 -18.49 -12.71 -1.25
C VAL A 291 -19.53 -13.56 -0.54
N SER A 292 -20.81 -13.41 -0.91
CA SER A 292 -21.90 -14.14 -0.28
C SER A 292 -21.76 -15.65 -0.46
N ARG A 293 -21.36 -16.10 -1.66
CA ARG A 293 -21.14 -17.52 -1.97
C ARG A 293 -19.92 -18.05 -1.22
N PHE A 294 -18.79 -17.34 -1.23
CA PHE A 294 -17.59 -17.72 -0.49
C PHE A 294 -17.88 -17.93 1.00
N LEU A 295 -18.58 -16.99 1.63
CA LEU A 295 -18.94 -17.10 3.04
C LEU A 295 -19.92 -18.25 3.32
N ALA A 296 -20.89 -18.48 2.43
CA ALA A 296 -21.84 -19.58 2.57
C ALA A 296 -21.17 -20.95 2.44
N ASP A 297 -20.22 -21.09 1.52
CA ASP A 297 -19.51 -22.35 1.29
C ASP A 297 -18.48 -22.65 2.39
N ASN A 298 -17.71 -21.62 2.84
CA ASN A 298 -16.64 -21.80 3.82
C ASN A 298 -17.09 -21.68 5.29
N LEU A 299 -18.17 -20.94 5.56
CA LEU A 299 -18.66 -20.63 6.90
C LEU A 299 -20.19 -20.74 7.00
N PRO A 300 -20.76 -21.93 6.71
CA PRO A 300 -22.22 -22.11 6.61
C PRO A 300 -22.96 -21.86 7.93
N LEU A 301 -22.28 -21.88 9.07
CA LEU A 301 -22.87 -21.61 10.39
C LEU A 301 -23.02 -20.11 10.69
N LEU A 302 -22.43 -19.21 9.89
CA LEU A 302 -22.65 -17.79 10.06
C LEU A 302 -24.07 -17.38 9.62
N PRO A 303 -24.63 -16.34 10.25
CA PRO A 303 -25.93 -15.83 9.84
C PRO A 303 -25.93 -15.40 8.37
N ARG A 304 -26.98 -15.74 7.61
CA ARG A 304 -27.14 -15.28 6.22
C ARG A 304 -27.09 -13.76 6.09
N SER A 305 -27.58 -13.02 7.09
CA SER A 305 -27.48 -11.56 7.12
C SER A 305 -26.04 -11.06 7.15
N TYR A 306 -25.09 -11.85 7.69
CA TYR A 306 -23.67 -11.51 7.65
C TYR A 306 -23.06 -11.73 6.25
N HIS A 307 -23.50 -12.77 5.54
CA HIS A 307 -23.02 -13.04 4.16
C HIS A 307 -23.31 -11.89 3.18
N THR A 308 -24.21 -10.99 3.52
CA THR A 308 -24.62 -9.83 2.70
C THR A 308 -24.38 -8.50 3.42
N SER A 309 -23.58 -8.47 4.49
CA SER A 309 -23.37 -7.28 5.33
C SER A 309 -22.19 -6.41 4.90
N LEU A 310 -21.52 -6.73 3.80
CA LEU A 310 -20.42 -5.94 3.28
C LEU A 310 -20.89 -4.51 2.94
N ASN A 311 -20.26 -3.53 3.55
CA ASN A 311 -20.41 -2.13 3.15
C ASN A 311 -19.40 -1.79 2.06
N VAL A 312 -19.78 -0.94 1.11
CA VAL A 312 -18.90 -0.40 0.08
C VAL A 312 -18.99 1.12 0.10
N GLU A 313 -17.86 1.79 0.25
CA GLU A 313 -17.76 3.24 0.13
C GLU A 313 -16.96 3.61 -1.13
N LEU A 314 -17.53 4.53 -1.92
CA LEU A 314 -16.93 5.00 -3.18
C LEU A 314 -16.26 6.35 -2.95
N ILE A 315 -14.96 6.42 -3.22
CA ILE A 315 -14.12 7.60 -3.00
C ILE A 315 -13.57 8.08 -4.34
N ASN A 316 -13.43 9.37 -4.52
CA ASN A 316 -12.83 9.99 -5.71
C ASN A 316 -13.41 9.44 -7.03
N ASN A 317 -14.74 9.41 -7.15
CA ASN A 317 -15.48 8.82 -8.27
C ASN A 317 -15.18 7.32 -8.53
N GLY A 318 -14.78 6.57 -7.52
CA GLY A 318 -14.74 5.12 -7.58
C GLY A 318 -16.09 4.54 -7.97
N ILE A 319 -16.09 3.37 -8.58
CA ILE A 319 -17.30 2.63 -8.97
C ILE A 319 -17.20 1.18 -8.53
N ASN A 320 -18.34 0.51 -8.36
CA ASN A 320 -18.38 -0.92 -8.07
C ASN A 320 -19.47 -1.60 -8.91
N PRO A 321 -19.24 -1.81 -10.21
CA PRO A 321 -20.23 -2.41 -11.11
C PRO A 321 -20.49 -3.87 -10.74
N GLN A 322 -21.77 -4.28 -10.77
CA GLN A 322 -22.26 -5.60 -10.35
C GLN A 322 -22.89 -6.39 -11.50
N ASP A 323 -22.86 -5.87 -12.71
CA ASP A 323 -23.63 -6.33 -13.87
C ASP A 323 -22.92 -7.43 -14.69
N SER A 324 -21.66 -7.70 -14.42
CA SER A 324 -20.89 -8.73 -15.13
C SER A 324 -19.90 -9.45 -14.21
N PRO A 325 -19.75 -10.77 -14.33
CA PRO A 325 -18.68 -11.52 -13.67
C PRO A 325 -17.26 -11.00 -14.02
N SER A 326 -17.08 -10.43 -15.22
CA SER A 326 -15.80 -9.84 -15.62
C SER A 326 -15.38 -8.61 -14.80
N ASN A 327 -16.27 -8.09 -13.97
CA ASN A 327 -15.98 -6.99 -13.07
C ASN A 327 -15.36 -7.46 -11.73
N ALA A 328 -15.25 -8.78 -11.52
CA ALA A 328 -14.60 -9.30 -10.31
C ALA A 328 -13.12 -8.94 -10.26
N GLY A 329 -12.71 -8.14 -9.29
CA GLY A 329 -11.31 -7.85 -8.97
C GLY A 329 -10.70 -8.99 -8.15
N LEU A 330 -9.53 -9.44 -8.56
CA LEU A 330 -8.81 -10.53 -7.87
C LEU A 330 -8.43 -10.10 -6.46
N GLU A 331 -7.78 -8.94 -6.33
CA GLU A 331 -7.35 -8.38 -5.04
C GLU A 331 -8.54 -8.09 -4.12
N ALA A 332 -9.59 -7.45 -4.65
CA ALA A 332 -10.82 -7.19 -3.91
C ALA A 332 -11.46 -8.47 -3.35
N SER A 333 -11.49 -9.53 -4.18
CA SER A 333 -12.06 -10.82 -3.79
C SER A 333 -11.22 -11.48 -2.68
N LEU A 334 -9.89 -11.44 -2.78
CA LEU A 334 -8.98 -11.96 -1.76
C LEU A 334 -9.18 -11.24 -0.43
N ASP A 335 -8.99 -9.94 -0.43
CA ASP A 335 -8.99 -9.12 0.78
C ASP A 335 -10.32 -9.17 1.53
N VAL A 336 -11.41 -8.92 0.84
CA VAL A 336 -12.74 -8.81 1.46
C VAL A 336 -13.22 -10.17 1.97
N GLN A 337 -13.03 -11.23 1.19
CA GLN A 337 -13.50 -12.57 1.57
C GLN A 337 -12.81 -13.05 2.84
N TYR A 338 -11.50 -12.87 2.96
CA TYR A 338 -10.75 -13.30 4.16
C TYR A 338 -10.92 -12.35 5.34
N ALA A 339 -10.99 -11.03 5.12
CA ALA A 339 -11.32 -10.07 6.18
C ALA A 339 -12.68 -10.38 6.82
N MET A 340 -13.71 -10.67 6.01
CA MET A 340 -15.04 -11.05 6.53
C MET A 340 -15.02 -12.43 7.19
N ALA A 341 -14.37 -13.42 6.59
CA ALA A 341 -14.40 -14.79 7.08
C ALA A 341 -13.67 -14.97 8.42
N LEU A 342 -12.56 -14.28 8.61
CA LEU A 342 -11.72 -14.39 9.80
C LEU A 342 -12.08 -13.35 10.87
N GLY A 343 -12.51 -12.16 10.45
CA GLY A 343 -12.79 -11.03 11.34
C GLY A 343 -14.21 -11.02 11.93
N TYR A 344 -15.05 -12.02 11.62
CA TYR A 344 -16.43 -12.08 12.18
C TYR A 344 -16.41 -11.94 13.72
N PRO A 345 -17.28 -11.11 14.31
CA PRO A 345 -18.41 -10.38 13.75
C PRO A 345 -18.13 -8.89 13.46
N ALA A 346 -16.89 -8.49 13.19
CA ALA A 346 -16.56 -7.10 12.84
C ALA A 346 -17.37 -6.63 11.60
N GLN A 347 -17.71 -5.35 11.59
CA GLN A 347 -18.32 -4.72 10.41
C GLN A 347 -17.23 -4.42 9.39
N VAL A 348 -17.34 -5.01 8.21
CA VAL A 348 -16.35 -4.82 7.14
C VAL A 348 -16.86 -3.76 6.15
N THR A 349 -15.98 -2.79 5.84
CA THR A 349 -16.21 -1.78 4.80
C THR A 349 -15.09 -1.86 3.77
N TYR A 350 -15.44 -2.03 2.50
CA TYR A 350 -14.53 -1.95 1.38
C TYR A 350 -14.54 -0.54 0.80
N TYR A 351 -13.40 0.12 0.80
CA TYR A 351 -13.23 1.50 0.34
C TYR A 351 -12.66 1.51 -1.07
N ILE A 352 -13.46 1.80 -2.09
CA ILE A 352 -13.03 1.85 -3.48
C ILE A 352 -12.66 3.28 -3.87
N THR A 353 -11.38 3.52 -4.09
CA THR A 353 -10.88 4.83 -4.49
C THR A 353 -10.56 4.84 -5.98
N GLY A 354 -11.25 5.69 -6.73
CA GLY A 354 -10.98 5.87 -8.15
C GLY A 354 -9.76 6.76 -8.42
N GLY A 355 -9.13 6.55 -9.56
CA GLY A 355 -7.91 7.25 -9.97
C GLY A 355 -6.64 6.48 -9.63
N ARG A 356 -5.50 7.13 -9.89
CA ARG A 356 -4.16 6.58 -9.67
C ARG A 356 -3.25 7.64 -9.07
N GLY A 357 -2.19 7.22 -8.38
CA GLY A 357 -1.09 8.08 -7.94
C GLY A 357 -0.06 8.30 -9.05
N THR A 358 0.95 9.10 -8.78
CA THR A 358 2.09 9.25 -9.67
C THR A 358 3.10 8.16 -9.39
N GLU A 359 3.47 7.40 -10.42
CA GLU A 359 4.54 6.42 -10.38
C GLU A 359 5.74 6.93 -11.18
N LEU A 360 6.94 6.70 -10.69
CA LEU A 360 8.19 7.05 -11.34
C LEU A 360 8.88 5.80 -11.89
N ASP A 361 9.43 5.90 -13.08
CA ASP A 361 10.32 4.88 -13.61
C ASP A 361 11.53 4.72 -12.68
N PRO A 362 11.80 3.53 -12.14
CA PRO A 362 12.85 3.34 -11.15
C PRO A 362 14.27 3.54 -11.70
N TYR A 363 14.43 3.58 -13.02
CA TYR A 363 15.73 3.73 -13.69
C TYR A 363 16.02 5.17 -14.09
N THR A 364 14.99 5.89 -14.52
CA THR A 364 15.14 7.25 -15.05
C THR A 364 14.63 8.31 -14.07
N GLY A 365 13.73 7.94 -13.15
CA GLY A 365 13.02 8.86 -12.29
C GLY A 365 11.92 9.64 -13.01
N GLU A 366 11.62 9.28 -14.27
CA GLU A 366 10.53 9.86 -15.03
C GLU A 366 9.19 9.26 -14.60
N ALA A 367 8.14 10.07 -14.63
CA ALA A 367 6.81 9.58 -14.28
C ALA A 367 6.29 8.62 -15.35
N PHE A 368 5.84 7.43 -14.93
CA PHE A 368 5.10 6.52 -15.81
C PHE A 368 3.79 7.17 -16.27
N PRO A 369 3.33 6.81 -17.48
CA PRO A 369 1.98 7.12 -17.92
C PRO A 369 0.95 6.55 -16.94
N MET A 370 -0.10 7.31 -16.66
CA MET A 370 -1.11 6.95 -15.65
C MET A 370 -1.83 5.63 -15.94
N GLU A 371 -1.99 5.26 -17.23
CA GLU A 371 -2.56 3.96 -17.59
C GLU A 371 -1.60 2.79 -17.33
N LEU A 372 -0.31 3.09 -17.21
CA LEU A 372 0.74 2.16 -16.86
C LEU A 372 1.17 2.34 -15.39
N SER A 373 0.70 3.40 -14.72
CA SER A 373 0.94 3.61 -13.30
C SER A 373 0.11 2.63 -12.49
N ASP A 374 0.76 1.91 -11.64
CA ASP A 374 0.14 1.06 -10.62
C ASP A 374 0.16 1.70 -9.22
N ASN A 375 0.62 2.97 -9.11
CA ASN A 375 0.62 3.70 -7.85
C ASN A 375 -0.79 4.17 -7.48
N GLU A 376 -1.14 4.04 -6.21
CA GLU A 376 -2.48 4.27 -5.69
C GLU A 376 -2.74 5.73 -5.33
N PRO A 377 -4.00 6.21 -5.44
CA PRO A 377 -4.42 7.54 -5.06
C PRO A 377 -4.59 7.68 -3.53
N TYR A 378 -3.50 7.50 -2.77
CA TYR A 378 -3.52 7.53 -1.31
C TYR A 378 -3.95 8.87 -0.72
N LEU A 379 -3.67 10.01 -1.37
CA LEU A 379 -4.07 11.32 -0.84
C LEU A 379 -5.58 11.43 -0.75
N GLU A 380 -6.30 11.07 -1.81
CA GLU A 380 -7.76 11.12 -1.89
C GLU A 380 -8.40 10.16 -0.89
N PHE A 381 -7.87 8.94 -0.81
CA PHE A 381 -8.31 7.92 0.14
C PHE A 381 -8.16 8.38 1.60
N LEU A 382 -6.98 8.85 1.96
CA LEU A 382 -6.67 9.22 3.34
C LEU A 382 -7.35 10.53 3.77
N GLU A 383 -7.51 11.51 2.86
CA GLU A 383 -8.31 12.71 3.17
C GLU A 383 -9.77 12.36 3.43
N HIS A 384 -10.34 11.41 2.68
CA HIS A 384 -11.68 10.91 2.93
C HIS A 384 -11.79 10.31 4.34
N LEU A 385 -10.88 9.41 4.72
CA LEU A 385 -10.88 8.81 6.06
C LEU A 385 -10.65 9.85 7.16
N LEU A 386 -9.72 10.78 6.97
CA LEU A 386 -9.42 11.82 7.96
C LEU A 386 -10.57 12.82 8.16
N ALA A 387 -11.44 12.98 7.16
CA ALA A 387 -12.64 13.81 7.26
C ALA A 387 -13.78 13.13 8.03
N LYS A 388 -13.80 11.79 8.14
CA LYS A 388 -14.84 11.04 8.85
C LYS A 388 -14.90 11.39 10.33
N PRO A 389 -16.09 11.37 10.96
CA PRO A 389 -16.21 11.39 12.42
C PRO A 389 -15.56 10.15 13.04
N ASP A 390 -15.14 10.23 14.31
CA ASP A 390 -14.36 9.16 14.96
C ASP A 390 -15.16 7.86 15.08
N GLU A 391 -16.47 7.96 15.24
CA GLU A 391 -17.41 6.83 15.31
C GLU A 391 -17.58 6.08 13.97
N GLU A 392 -17.15 6.65 12.85
CA GLU A 392 -17.22 6.02 11.52
C GLU A 392 -15.86 5.49 11.03
N LEU A 393 -14.76 5.85 11.70
CA LEU A 393 -13.44 5.35 11.32
C LEU A 393 -13.31 3.85 11.55
N PRO A 394 -12.61 3.11 10.68
CA PRO A 394 -12.22 1.74 10.98
C PRO A 394 -11.25 1.70 12.17
N HIS A 395 -11.35 0.67 13.02
CA HIS A 395 -10.37 0.42 14.08
C HIS A 395 -9.12 -0.28 13.53
N VAL A 396 -9.31 -1.05 12.46
CA VAL A 396 -8.24 -1.72 11.71
C VAL A 396 -8.45 -1.43 10.23
N LEU A 397 -7.38 -1.11 9.52
CA LEU A 397 -7.36 -0.86 8.08
C LEU A 397 -6.36 -1.80 7.42
N SER A 398 -6.84 -2.63 6.50
CA SER A 398 -6.05 -3.56 5.67
C SER A 398 -5.80 -2.94 4.29
N ILE A 399 -4.54 -2.89 3.86
CA ILE A 399 -4.11 -2.34 2.58
C ILE A 399 -3.19 -3.36 1.90
N SER A 400 -3.65 -3.96 0.82
CA SER A 400 -2.90 -4.95 0.04
C SER A 400 -2.34 -4.35 -1.25
N TYR A 401 -1.78 -3.15 -1.13
CA TYR A 401 -1.23 -2.41 -2.26
C TYR A 401 0.10 -1.79 -1.85
N ALA A 402 1.09 -1.93 -2.72
CA ALA A 402 2.43 -1.40 -2.50
C ALA A 402 3.09 -1.07 -3.84
N ASP A 403 3.93 -0.06 -3.87
CA ASP A 403 4.78 0.29 -4.99
C ASP A 403 6.24 0.38 -4.53
N ASP A 404 7.18 0.26 -5.44
CA ASP A 404 8.61 0.43 -5.13
C ASP A 404 8.89 1.86 -4.66
N GLU A 405 9.62 2.06 -3.55
CA GLU A 405 9.94 3.42 -3.07
C GLU A 405 10.50 4.34 -4.17
N PRO A 406 11.46 3.90 -5.00
CA PRO A 406 11.95 4.77 -6.08
C PRO A 406 10.90 5.04 -7.16
N GLY A 407 9.80 4.29 -7.21
CA GLY A 407 8.63 4.55 -8.07
C GLY A 407 7.69 5.63 -7.53
N VAL A 408 7.87 6.07 -6.29
CA VAL A 408 6.96 7.02 -5.63
C VAL A 408 7.66 8.36 -5.41
N PRO A 409 7.09 9.51 -5.82
CA PRO A 409 7.68 10.80 -5.52
C PRO A 409 7.85 10.99 -4.00
N ARG A 410 9.07 11.27 -3.55
CA ARG A 410 9.41 11.37 -2.11
C ARG A 410 8.48 12.32 -1.33
N ALA A 411 8.19 13.50 -1.88
CA ALA A 411 7.31 14.47 -1.22
C ALA A 411 5.86 13.96 -1.06
N TYR A 412 5.38 13.15 -2.03
CA TYR A 412 4.10 12.46 -1.95
C TYR A 412 4.13 11.38 -0.86
N ALA A 413 5.17 10.54 -0.85
CA ALA A 413 5.34 9.49 0.16
C ALA A 413 5.41 10.06 1.58
N GLU A 414 6.18 11.14 1.80
CA GLU A 414 6.26 11.83 3.09
C GLU A 414 4.89 12.37 3.52
N ARG A 415 4.13 12.98 2.61
CA ARG A 415 2.79 13.51 2.91
C ARG A 415 1.80 12.41 3.26
N VAL A 416 1.77 11.33 2.50
CA VAL A 416 0.92 10.17 2.76
C VAL A 416 1.29 9.51 4.09
N CYS A 417 2.58 9.38 4.40
CA CYS A 417 3.04 8.85 5.70
C CYS A 417 2.62 9.75 6.89
N ASP A 418 2.62 11.07 6.73
CA ASP A 418 2.08 12.01 7.71
C ASP A 418 0.57 11.82 7.94
N MET A 419 -0.16 11.47 6.89
CA MET A 419 -1.60 11.19 6.98
C MET A 419 -1.87 9.85 7.66
N PHE A 420 -1.03 8.84 7.45
CA PHE A 420 -1.07 7.60 8.24
C PHE A 420 -0.79 7.86 9.72
N ALA A 421 0.21 8.69 10.05
CA ALA A 421 0.45 9.11 11.44
C ALA A 421 -0.78 9.78 12.06
N ALA A 422 -1.50 10.60 11.29
CA ALA A 422 -2.71 11.27 11.74
C ALA A 422 -3.88 10.29 11.99
N LEU A 423 -4.04 9.26 11.15
CA LEU A 423 -5.05 8.21 11.34
C LEU A 423 -4.72 7.32 12.54
N THR A 424 -3.46 6.90 12.69
CA THR A 424 -3.04 6.08 13.85
C THR A 424 -3.19 6.86 15.16
N ALA A 425 -2.97 8.17 15.15
CA ALA A 425 -3.23 9.04 16.29
C ALA A 425 -4.71 9.04 16.71
N ARG A 426 -5.63 8.80 15.76
CA ARG A 426 -7.08 8.64 16.01
C ARG A 426 -7.48 7.20 16.37
N GLY A 427 -6.52 6.31 16.58
CA GLY A 427 -6.76 4.93 17.04
C GLY A 427 -6.96 3.90 15.92
N VAL A 428 -6.62 4.22 14.68
CA VAL A 428 -6.65 3.27 13.57
C VAL A 428 -5.35 2.46 13.53
N THR A 429 -5.45 1.14 13.55
CA THR A 429 -4.33 0.23 13.27
C THR A 429 -4.27 -0.02 11.77
N ILE A 430 -3.15 0.32 11.13
CA ILE A 430 -3.00 0.25 9.67
C ILE A 430 -1.99 -0.83 9.32
N LEU A 431 -2.42 -1.76 8.46
CA LEU A 431 -1.62 -2.88 7.97
C LEU A 431 -1.43 -2.74 6.47
N VAL A 432 -0.20 -2.99 6.01
CA VAL A 432 0.17 -2.86 4.60
C VAL A 432 0.98 -4.07 4.17
N ALA A 433 0.61 -4.67 3.04
CA ALA A 433 1.40 -5.72 2.39
C ALA A 433 2.78 -5.19 1.96
N THR A 434 3.82 -6.01 2.09
CA THR A 434 5.18 -5.58 1.76
C THR A 434 5.56 -5.73 0.29
N GLY A 435 4.73 -6.37 -0.52
CA GLY A 435 5.03 -6.66 -1.93
C GLY A 435 5.49 -8.09 -2.18
N ASP A 436 5.58 -8.47 -3.46
CA ASP A 436 5.62 -9.87 -3.88
C ASP A 436 6.83 -10.24 -4.76
N VAL A 437 7.90 -9.43 -4.74
CA VAL A 437 9.11 -9.72 -5.52
C VAL A 437 10.39 -9.78 -4.64
N GLY A 438 10.23 -10.09 -3.35
CA GLY A 438 11.36 -10.27 -2.43
C GLY A 438 12.21 -9.02 -2.28
N ALA A 439 13.54 -9.14 -2.40
CA ALA A 439 14.47 -8.01 -2.29
C ALA A 439 14.37 -7.02 -3.47
N ALA A 440 13.60 -7.35 -4.51
CA ALA A 440 13.33 -6.46 -5.64
C ALA A 440 12.03 -5.63 -5.47
N GLY A 441 11.36 -5.73 -4.32
CA GLY A 441 10.18 -4.92 -4.01
C GLY A 441 8.89 -5.46 -4.59
N GLN A 442 8.21 -4.69 -5.44
CA GLN A 442 6.92 -5.03 -6.03
C GLN A 442 6.94 -5.04 -7.57
N GLY A 443 7.49 -4.02 -8.20
CA GLY A 443 7.33 -3.79 -9.64
C GLY A 443 8.57 -4.11 -10.48
N GLN A 444 9.77 -3.99 -9.93
CA GLN A 444 11.01 -4.17 -10.68
C GLN A 444 11.73 -5.48 -10.33
N THR A 445 12.53 -5.95 -11.26
CA THR A 445 13.40 -7.11 -11.04
C THR A 445 14.89 -6.75 -10.97
N ARG A 446 15.26 -5.56 -11.46
CA ARG A 446 16.66 -5.13 -11.58
C ARG A 446 17.22 -4.45 -10.34
N CYS A 447 16.39 -4.13 -9.35
CA CYS A 447 16.81 -3.49 -8.11
C CYS A 447 17.69 -2.24 -8.35
N PHE A 448 17.11 -1.25 -8.99
CA PHE A 448 17.78 0.02 -9.29
C PHE A 448 17.04 1.18 -8.63
N ASN A 449 17.79 2.12 -8.10
CA ASN A 449 17.25 3.35 -7.53
C ASN A 449 17.76 4.55 -8.35
N HIS A 450 16.87 5.26 -9.01
CA HIS A 450 17.17 6.40 -9.86
C HIS A 450 17.68 7.62 -9.06
N GLU A 451 17.28 7.80 -7.81
CA GLU A 451 17.77 8.92 -6.98
C GLU A 451 19.27 8.79 -6.68
N THR A 452 19.72 7.56 -6.39
CA THR A 452 21.13 7.26 -6.07
C THR A 452 21.95 6.85 -7.29
N GLN A 453 21.32 6.53 -8.42
CA GLN A 453 21.92 5.99 -9.64
C GLN A 453 22.75 4.70 -9.37
N THR A 454 22.29 3.87 -8.44
CA THR A 454 22.97 2.65 -8.00
C THR A 454 22.04 1.46 -7.99
N ARG A 455 22.62 0.27 -8.03
CA ARG A 455 21.92 -0.99 -7.74
C ARG A 455 21.64 -1.06 -6.25
N ARG A 456 20.36 -1.29 -5.88
CA ARG A 456 19.93 -1.36 -4.49
C ARG A 456 18.80 -2.36 -4.35
N PHE A 457 18.76 -3.07 -3.24
CA PHE A 457 17.57 -3.76 -2.80
C PHE A 457 16.45 -2.75 -2.55
N ILE A 458 15.26 -3.10 -2.97
CA ILE A 458 14.12 -2.18 -3.02
C ILE A 458 13.19 -2.43 -1.84
N SER A 459 12.94 -1.38 -1.07
CA SER A 459 11.84 -1.32 -0.12
C SER A 459 10.58 -0.79 -0.81
N THR A 460 9.41 -1.11 -0.28
CA THR A 460 8.13 -0.72 -0.87
C THR A 460 7.42 0.34 -0.04
N PHE A 461 6.67 1.19 -0.71
CA PHE A 461 5.77 2.16 -0.10
C PHE A 461 4.31 1.75 -0.34
N PRO A 462 3.39 1.86 0.65
CA PRO A 462 3.55 2.54 1.94
C PRO A 462 4.06 1.66 3.09
N ALA A 463 4.48 0.41 2.84
CA ALA A 463 4.97 -0.50 3.88
C ALA A 463 6.17 0.07 4.67
N SER A 464 7.03 0.86 4.01
CA SER A 464 8.17 1.52 4.64
C SER A 464 7.83 2.70 5.56
N CYS A 465 6.59 3.22 5.53
CA CYS A 465 6.16 4.28 6.45
C CYS A 465 6.15 3.77 7.91
N PRO A 466 6.79 4.46 8.88
CA PRO A 466 6.85 3.99 10.28
C PRO A 466 5.49 3.91 10.99
N TYR A 467 4.45 4.53 10.43
CA TYR A 467 3.12 4.61 11.04
C TYR A 467 2.15 3.56 10.52
N VAL A 468 2.62 2.62 9.70
CA VAL A 468 1.89 1.42 9.29
C VAL A 468 2.63 0.17 9.76
N THR A 469 1.92 -0.93 9.95
CA THR A 469 2.50 -2.24 10.23
C THR A 469 2.67 -2.99 8.91
N ALA A 470 3.92 -3.26 8.55
CA ALA A 470 4.28 -3.94 7.32
C ALA A 470 4.13 -5.45 7.48
N VAL A 471 3.33 -6.08 6.61
CA VAL A 471 3.00 -7.50 6.68
C VAL A 471 3.67 -8.26 5.54
N GLY A 472 4.59 -9.16 5.90
CA GLY A 472 5.22 -10.11 5.00
C GLY A 472 4.46 -11.44 4.92
N ALA A 473 5.03 -12.41 4.22
CA ALA A 473 4.43 -13.72 4.02
C ALA A 473 5.31 -14.86 4.50
N VAL A 474 4.65 -15.89 5.06
CA VAL A 474 5.23 -17.20 5.33
C VAL A 474 4.51 -18.26 4.50
N ASP A 475 5.24 -19.33 4.19
CA ASP A 475 4.72 -20.50 3.50
C ASP A 475 4.59 -21.66 4.49
N ASN A 476 3.37 -22.19 4.62
CA ASN A 476 3.04 -23.31 5.51
C ASN A 476 2.57 -24.55 4.73
N ILE A 477 2.86 -24.61 3.43
CA ILE A 477 2.46 -25.77 2.62
C ILE A 477 3.09 -27.06 3.17
N ALA A 478 4.29 -26.95 3.76
CA ALA A 478 4.96 -28.06 4.44
C ALA A 478 5.72 -27.56 5.69
N PRO A 479 5.72 -28.31 6.83
CA PRO A 479 6.61 -27.99 7.95
C PRO A 479 8.09 -28.22 7.57
N PRO A 480 9.03 -27.40 8.07
CA PRO A 480 8.83 -26.25 8.96
C PRO A 480 8.17 -25.08 8.23
N VAL A 481 7.59 -24.15 9.01
CA VAL A 481 7.16 -22.85 8.49
C VAL A 481 8.38 -22.14 7.90
N THR A 482 8.24 -21.64 6.69
CA THR A 482 9.32 -20.96 5.95
C THR A 482 8.91 -19.56 5.54
N GLY A 483 9.87 -18.65 5.44
CA GLY A 483 9.65 -17.38 4.76
C GLY A 483 9.24 -17.62 3.31
N ALA A 484 8.19 -16.95 2.85
CA ALA A 484 7.73 -17.10 1.48
C ALA A 484 8.73 -16.46 0.50
N VAL A 485 9.02 -17.17 -0.59
CA VAL A 485 10.03 -16.74 -1.58
C VAL A 485 9.71 -15.38 -2.20
N TYR A 486 8.45 -15.01 -2.29
CA TYR A 486 7.99 -13.73 -2.83
C TYR A 486 7.93 -12.62 -1.78
N SER A 487 7.94 -12.93 -0.46
CA SER A 487 7.80 -11.92 0.60
C SER A 487 8.83 -10.80 0.44
N ALA A 488 8.37 -9.59 0.13
CA ALA A 488 9.24 -8.44 0.00
C ALA A 488 9.60 -7.86 1.35
N GLY A 489 10.77 -7.24 1.41
CA GLY A 489 11.29 -6.60 2.60
C GLY A 489 12.66 -5.99 2.36
N GLY A 490 13.16 -5.30 3.35
CA GLY A 490 14.44 -4.60 3.25
C GLY A 490 14.51 -3.37 4.14
N PHE A 491 15.28 -2.37 3.70
CA PHE A 491 15.54 -1.14 4.44
C PHE A 491 15.16 0.07 3.59
N SER A 492 14.30 0.92 4.11
CA SER A 492 13.79 2.11 3.42
C SER A 492 14.91 3.11 3.08
N ASP A 493 14.85 3.65 1.86
CA ASP A 493 15.66 4.80 1.45
C ASP A 493 14.97 6.13 1.82
N PHE A 494 13.66 6.12 2.08
CA PHE A 494 12.88 7.33 2.38
C PHE A 494 12.78 7.63 3.88
N PHE A 495 12.58 6.58 4.69
CA PHE A 495 12.28 6.74 6.11
C PHE A 495 13.38 6.13 6.98
N ALA A 496 13.83 6.90 7.95
CA ALA A 496 14.81 6.45 8.92
C ALA A 496 14.23 5.35 9.83
N ARG A 497 15.12 4.46 10.31
CA ARG A 497 14.75 3.42 11.28
C ARG A 497 14.29 4.06 12.58
N PRO A 498 13.07 3.76 13.04
CA PRO A 498 12.55 4.26 14.31
C PRO A 498 13.30 3.64 15.50
N GLU A 499 13.36 4.39 16.61
CA GLU A 499 14.01 3.96 17.85
C GLU A 499 13.46 2.62 18.38
N TRP A 500 12.16 2.38 18.23
CA TRP A 500 11.52 1.13 18.67
C TRP A 500 11.95 -0.12 17.86
N GLN A 501 12.59 0.03 16.69
CA GLN A 501 13.21 -1.08 15.93
C GLN A 501 14.65 -1.37 16.34
N GLU A 502 15.37 -0.41 16.93
CA GLU A 502 16.84 -0.50 17.11
C GLU A 502 17.27 -1.73 17.90
N GLU A 503 16.59 -2.05 19.00
CA GLU A 503 16.96 -3.21 19.85
C GLU A 503 16.97 -4.53 19.08
N VAL A 504 16.07 -4.67 18.10
CA VAL A 504 15.80 -5.93 17.41
C VAL A 504 16.46 -5.99 16.04
N VAL A 505 16.42 -4.88 15.29
CA VAL A 505 16.95 -4.81 13.93
C VAL A 505 18.47 -4.65 13.90
N LYS A 506 19.03 -3.93 14.88
CA LYS A 506 20.49 -3.71 14.89
C LYS A 506 21.33 -5.00 14.98
N PRO A 507 21.01 -6.00 15.81
CA PRO A 507 21.73 -7.28 15.82
C PRO A 507 21.70 -7.99 14.45
N TYR A 508 20.57 -8.01 13.78
CA TYR A 508 20.42 -8.54 12.42
C TYR A 508 21.31 -7.81 11.43
N LEU A 509 21.25 -6.48 11.41
CA LEU A 509 22.06 -5.63 10.54
C LEU A 509 23.57 -5.84 10.79
N ASP A 510 24.00 -5.87 12.05
CA ASP A 510 25.40 -6.13 12.42
C ASP A 510 25.86 -7.52 11.94
N GLY A 511 24.97 -8.52 12.00
CA GLY A 511 25.20 -9.87 11.47
C GLY A 511 25.38 -9.87 9.94
N LEU A 512 24.48 -9.20 9.21
CA LEU A 512 24.56 -9.04 7.76
C LEU A 512 25.87 -8.35 7.33
N LEU A 513 26.19 -7.21 7.95
CA LEU A 513 27.38 -6.43 7.61
C LEU A 513 28.68 -7.19 7.90
N ARG A 514 28.70 -7.99 8.97
CA ARG A 514 29.82 -8.87 9.29
C ARG A 514 29.98 -9.94 8.19
N ASN A 515 28.91 -10.67 7.86
CA ASN A 515 28.91 -11.69 6.82
C ASN A 515 29.39 -11.12 5.47
N TYR A 516 28.86 -9.96 5.07
CA TYR A 516 29.23 -9.31 3.79
C TYR A 516 30.67 -8.76 3.81
N THR A 517 31.20 -8.38 4.97
CA THR A 517 32.60 -7.93 5.10
C THR A 517 33.58 -9.11 5.01
N GLU A 518 33.25 -10.23 5.66
CA GLU A 518 34.08 -11.43 5.73
C GLU A 518 34.05 -12.23 4.42
N ASN A 519 32.91 -12.21 3.70
CA ASN A 519 32.76 -12.90 2.42
C ASN A 519 33.03 -11.96 1.23
N ALA A 520 34.12 -12.18 0.52
CA ALA A 520 34.53 -11.33 -0.60
C ALA A 520 33.49 -11.29 -1.75
N GLU A 521 32.72 -12.37 -1.96
CA GLU A 521 31.70 -12.46 -3.01
C GLU A 521 30.47 -11.63 -2.67
N LEU A 522 30.16 -11.45 -1.38
CA LEU A 522 29.00 -10.71 -0.91
C LEU A 522 29.31 -9.25 -0.54
N ARG A 523 30.58 -8.84 -0.58
CA ARG A 523 31.00 -7.50 -0.12
C ARG A 523 30.29 -6.35 -0.82
N HIS A 524 29.95 -6.50 -2.10
CA HIS A 524 29.21 -5.50 -2.87
C HIS A 524 27.81 -5.21 -2.31
N ARG A 525 27.21 -6.16 -1.55
CA ARG A 525 25.88 -6.01 -0.95
C ARG A 525 25.83 -4.96 0.15
N ILE A 526 26.98 -4.59 0.74
CA ILE A 526 27.07 -3.55 1.77
C ILE A 526 26.50 -2.21 1.26
N GLU A 527 26.69 -1.91 -0.03
CA GLU A 527 26.21 -0.67 -0.65
C GLU A 527 24.80 -0.79 -1.24
N MET A 528 24.19 -2.00 -1.22
CA MET A 528 22.92 -2.26 -1.87
C MET A 528 21.69 -1.89 -1.02
N PHE A 529 21.83 -1.37 0.19
CA PHE A 529 20.71 -0.96 1.02
C PHE A 529 21.09 0.13 2.03
N ASN A 530 20.08 0.79 2.60
CA ASN A 530 20.27 1.86 3.57
C ASN A 530 20.39 1.31 4.99
N HIS A 531 21.59 1.32 5.57
CA HIS A 531 21.84 0.81 6.93
C HIS A 531 21.09 1.54 8.04
N THR A 532 20.57 2.75 7.78
CA THR A 532 19.82 3.56 8.74
C THR A 532 18.33 3.58 8.43
N GLY A 533 17.91 2.89 7.37
CA GLY A 533 16.52 2.84 6.94
C GLY A 533 15.63 2.02 7.87
N ARG A 534 14.32 2.37 7.87
CA ARG A 534 13.29 1.55 8.48
C ARG A 534 13.31 0.15 7.85
N ALA A 535 13.33 -0.87 8.69
CA ALA A 535 13.35 -2.27 8.25
C ALA A 535 11.92 -2.83 8.11
N THR A 536 11.67 -3.59 7.06
CA THR A 536 10.41 -4.30 6.75
C THR A 536 10.66 -5.76 6.43
N PRO A 537 9.67 -6.67 6.65
CA PRO A 537 8.38 -6.48 7.30
C PRO A 537 8.47 -6.30 8.82
N ASP A 538 7.32 -6.02 9.49
CA ASP A 538 7.23 -6.03 10.96
C ASP A 538 6.77 -7.41 11.46
N ILE A 539 5.80 -8.02 10.78
CA ILE A 539 5.18 -9.32 11.09
C ILE A 539 4.79 -10.01 9.79
N SER A 540 4.62 -11.32 9.83
CA SER A 540 4.17 -12.10 8.69
C SER A 540 3.02 -13.04 9.04
N ALA A 541 2.29 -13.49 8.01
CA ALA A 541 1.31 -14.56 8.14
C ALA A 541 1.34 -15.45 6.88
N VAL A 542 0.61 -16.59 6.92
CA VAL A 542 0.46 -17.44 5.74
C VAL A 542 -0.04 -16.64 4.56
N GLY A 543 0.60 -16.81 3.40
CA GLY A 543 0.29 -16.05 2.18
C GLY A 543 0.13 -16.91 0.93
N SER A 544 0.19 -18.24 1.04
CA SER A 544 0.21 -19.15 -0.12
C SER A 544 -1.08 -19.95 -0.28
N ALA A 545 -1.42 -20.26 -1.53
CA ALA A 545 -2.49 -21.16 -1.95
C ALA A 545 -3.91 -20.77 -1.46
N PHE A 546 -4.19 -19.47 -1.31
CA PHE A 546 -5.50 -18.99 -0.86
C PHE A 546 -6.57 -19.28 -1.90
N GLN A 547 -7.66 -19.93 -1.48
CA GLN A 547 -8.82 -20.17 -2.33
C GLN A 547 -9.78 -19.00 -2.23
N ILE A 548 -10.12 -18.39 -3.35
CA ILE A 548 -11.08 -17.28 -3.45
C ILE A 548 -12.21 -17.62 -4.41
N MET A 549 -13.35 -16.98 -4.24
CA MET A 549 -14.42 -16.94 -5.24
C MET A 549 -14.20 -15.73 -6.14
N LEU A 550 -13.99 -15.95 -7.42
CA LEU A 550 -13.73 -14.92 -8.43
C LEU A 550 -14.60 -15.16 -9.65
N ALA A 551 -15.46 -14.21 -9.99
CA ALA A 551 -16.37 -14.32 -11.13
C ALA A 551 -17.27 -15.59 -11.10
N GLY A 552 -17.65 -16.05 -9.91
CA GLY A 552 -18.46 -17.25 -9.70
C GLY A 552 -17.71 -18.58 -9.71
N GLU A 553 -16.39 -18.57 -9.88
CA GLU A 553 -15.54 -19.77 -9.87
C GLU A 553 -14.48 -19.68 -8.77
N TYR A 554 -13.98 -20.83 -8.30
CA TYR A 554 -12.87 -20.85 -7.37
C TYR A 554 -11.53 -20.65 -8.09
N ALA A 555 -10.72 -19.75 -7.56
CA ALA A 555 -9.35 -19.51 -7.99
C ALA A 555 -8.38 -19.67 -6.80
N SER A 556 -7.11 -19.94 -7.09
CA SER A 556 -6.04 -19.99 -6.08
C SER A 556 -5.07 -18.84 -6.29
N VAL A 557 -4.75 -18.13 -5.22
CA VAL A 557 -3.88 -16.95 -5.23
C VAL A 557 -2.84 -17.03 -4.11
N LEU A 558 -1.79 -16.24 -4.23
CA LEU A 558 -0.73 -16.09 -3.23
C LEU A 558 -0.25 -14.64 -3.22
N GLY A 559 0.40 -14.22 -2.16
CA GLY A 559 0.97 -12.88 -2.01
C GLY A 559 1.02 -12.42 -0.56
N THR A 560 1.76 -11.37 -0.30
CA THR A 560 1.68 -10.63 0.98
C THR A 560 0.31 -9.99 1.15
N SER A 561 -0.39 -9.74 0.04
CA SER A 561 -1.81 -9.40 -0.03
C SER A 561 -2.73 -10.41 0.67
N ALA A 562 -2.40 -11.71 0.62
CA ALA A 562 -3.16 -12.74 1.33
C ALA A 562 -2.88 -12.72 2.85
N SER A 563 -1.64 -12.42 3.25
CA SER A 563 -1.21 -12.37 4.65
C SER A 563 -1.83 -11.16 5.39
N THR A 564 -1.96 -10.04 4.72
CA THR A 564 -2.39 -8.77 5.32
C THR A 564 -3.81 -8.83 5.91
N PRO A 565 -4.85 -9.29 5.20
CA PRO A 565 -6.20 -9.43 5.77
C PRO A 565 -6.27 -10.49 6.88
N VAL A 566 -5.38 -11.49 6.91
CA VAL A 566 -5.31 -12.46 8.02
C VAL A 566 -4.87 -11.75 9.31
N VAL A 567 -3.78 -10.99 9.28
CA VAL A 567 -3.32 -10.21 10.44
C VAL A 567 -4.35 -9.15 10.83
N ALA A 568 -4.96 -8.47 9.84
CA ALA A 568 -6.00 -7.47 10.08
C ALA A 568 -7.23 -8.05 10.79
N ALA A 569 -7.66 -9.23 10.39
CA ALA A 569 -8.77 -9.94 11.03
C ALA A 569 -8.42 -10.35 12.46
N MET A 570 -7.22 -10.88 12.72
CA MET A 570 -6.75 -11.19 14.08
C MET A 570 -6.77 -9.93 14.97
N LEU A 571 -6.27 -8.80 14.47
CA LEU A 571 -6.28 -7.55 15.22
C LEU A 571 -7.69 -6.95 15.40
N ALA A 572 -8.61 -7.22 14.48
CA ALA A 572 -10.02 -6.88 14.67
C ALA A 572 -10.63 -7.68 15.83
N LEU A 573 -10.32 -8.97 15.97
CA LEU A 573 -10.75 -9.80 17.10
C LEU A 573 -10.10 -9.34 18.43
N VAL A 574 -8.81 -8.96 18.41
CA VAL A 574 -8.14 -8.36 19.57
C VAL A 574 -8.83 -7.05 19.97
N ASN A 575 -9.15 -6.18 19.00
CA ASN A 575 -9.89 -4.95 19.29
C ASN A 575 -11.31 -5.21 19.80
N ASP A 576 -11.99 -6.28 19.35
CA ASP A 576 -13.29 -6.69 19.90
C ASP A 576 -13.17 -7.01 21.40
N ALA A 577 -12.18 -7.79 21.77
CA ALA A 577 -11.91 -8.11 23.18
C ALA A 577 -11.57 -6.85 24.00
N ARG A 578 -10.71 -5.97 23.47
CA ARG A 578 -10.31 -4.72 24.15
C ARG A 578 -11.48 -3.78 24.37
N LEU A 579 -12.25 -3.49 23.34
CA LEU A 579 -13.39 -2.56 23.42
C LEU A 579 -14.47 -3.10 24.38
N ARG A 580 -14.73 -4.43 24.37
CA ARG A 580 -15.64 -5.06 25.34
C ARG A 580 -15.12 -5.00 26.78
N ALA A 581 -13.81 -4.99 26.96
CA ALA A 581 -13.16 -4.79 28.27
C ALA A 581 -13.08 -3.30 28.68
N GLY A 582 -13.69 -2.38 27.91
CA GLY A 582 -13.64 -0.94 28.19
C GLY A 582 -12.29 -0.28 27.88
N LYS A 583 -11.42 -0.94 27.12
CA LYS A 583 -10.13 -0.39 26.68
C LYS A 583 -10.29 0.30 25.31
N GLY A 584 -9.39 1.21 24.97
CA GLY A 584 -9.31 1.77 23.60
C GLY A 584 -8.85 0.73 22.57
N SER A 585 -9.09 1.01 21.27
CA SER A 585 -8.47 0.26 20.17
C SER A 585 -6.94 0.29 20.27
N LEU A 586 -6.26 -0.58 19.52
CA LEU A 586 -4.78 -0.64 19.54
C LEU A 586 -4.13 0.64 18.98
N GLY A 587 -4.71 1.21 17.90
CA GLY A 587 -4.09 2.34 17.22
C GLY A 587 -2.75 1.96 16.59
N TRP A 588 -1.71 2.77 16.78
CA TRP A 588 -0.38 2.50 16.26
C TRP A 588 0.25 1.26 16.90
N LEU A 589 0.27 0.15 16.17
CA LEU A 589 0.65 -1.17 16.68
C LEU A 589 2.17 -1.32 16.87
N ASN A 590 2.99 -0.75 15.97
CA ASN A 590 4.42 -1.09 15.87
C ASN A 590 5.19 -0.97 17.20
N PRO A 591 5.09 0.11 17.99
CA PRO A 591 5.81 0.20 19.25
C PRO A 591 5.44 -0.88 20.27
N LEU A 592 4.21 -1.45 20.17
CA LEU A 592 3.78 -2.57 21.01
C LEU A 592 4.33 -3.89 20.49
N LEU A 593 4.30 -4.08 19.16
CA LEU A 593 4.72 -5.31 18.50
C LEU A 593 6.19 -5.63 18.79
N TYR A 594 7.04 -4.58 18.84
CA TYR A 594 8.47 -4.70 19.12
C TYR A 594 8.81 -4.87 20.62
N GLN A 595 7.84 -4.81 21.53
CA GLN A 595 8.09 -5.11 22.94
C GLN A 595 8.29 -6.60 23.18
N GLU A 596 9.19 -6.96 24.08
CA GLU A 596 9.52 -8.34 24.41
C GLU A 596 8.28 -9.18 24.74
N ARG A 597 7.31 -8.61 25.48
CA ARG A 597 6.07 -9.32 25.85
C ARG A 597 5.22 -9.76 24.65
N VAL A 598 5.32 -9.05 23.51
CA VAL A 598 4.61 -9.41 22.27
C VAL A 598 5.53 -10.28 21.39
N ARG A 599 6.79 -9.91 21.24
CA ARG A 599 7.75 -10.68 20.43
C ARG A 599 7.82 -12.16 20.83
N ARG A 600 7.88 -12.46 22.14
CA ARG A 600 8.02 -13.83 22.64
C ARG A 600 6.82 -14.75 22.39
N VAL A 601 5.67 -14.21 21.97
CA VAL A 601 4.48 -14.99 21.60
C VAL A 601 4.32 -15.12 20.09
N LEU A 602 5.28 -14.58 19.33
CA LEU A 602 5.40 -14.82 17.91
C LEU A 602 6.32 -16.03 17.68
N ARG A 603 6.04 -16.77 16.63
CA ARG A 603 6.92 -17.84 16.14
C ARG A 603 7.96 -17.21 15.24
N ASP A 604 9.22 -17.33 15.63
CA ASP A 604 10.35 -16.98 14.79
C ASP A 604 10.46 -17.93 13.59
N VAL A 605 10.75 -17.40 12.41
CA VAL A 605 10.85 -18.15 11.15
C VAL A 605 12.28 -18.06 10.64
N THR A 606 13.02 -19.13 10.83
CA THR A 606 14.48 -19.16 10.61
C THR A 606 14.89 -19.88 9.33
N VAL A 607 13.94 -20.20 8.46
CA VAL A 607 14.17 -20.93 7.21
C VAL A 607 13.45 -20.22 6.08
N GLY A 608 14.11 -20.06 4.95
CA GLY A 608 13.57 -19.46 3.74
C GLY A 608 14.49 -18.38 3.18
N THR A 609 14.31 -18.08 1.90
CA THR A 609 15.06 -17.04 1.17
C THR A 609 14.10 -16.35 0.23
N SER A 610 14.05 -15.02 0.28
CA SER A 610 13.23 -14.27 -0.65
C SER A 610 13.85 -14.20 -2.04
N THR A 611 13.02 -13.90 -3.06
CA THR A 611 13.50 -13.63 -4.42
C THR A 611 14.50 -12.46 -4.39
N GLY A 612 15.55 -12.59 -5.19
CA GLY A 612 16.56 -11.56 -5.34
C GLY A 612 16.41 -10.74 -6.61
N CYS A 613 17.47 -10.06 -6.99
CA CYS A 613 17.51 -9.15 -8.12
C CYS A 613 18.14 -9.81 -9.36
N TRP A 614 17.76 -9.38 -10.57
CA TRP A 614 18.35 -9.82 -11.82
C TRP A 614 19.10 -8.66 -12.48
N PHE A 615 20.43 -8.81 -12.63
CA PHE A 615 21.28 -7.84 -13.29
C PHE A 615 21.93 -8.46 -14.53
N ASP A 616 21.61 -7.98 -15.72
CA ASP A 616 22.30 -8.33 -16.97
C ASP A 616 22.58 -9.83 -17.15
N GLY A 617 21.62 -10.67 -16.76
CA GLY A 617 21.71 -12.13 -16.85
C GLY A 617 22.34 -12.83 -15.64
N THR A 618 22.71 -12.09 -14.59
CA THR A 618 23.17 -12.65 -13.31
C THR A 618 22.16 -12.36 -12.21
N GLY A 619 21.81 -13.39 -11.42
CA GLY A 619 20.92 -13.25 -10.27
C GLY A 619 21.70 -12.85 -9.02
N GLU A 620 21.20 -11.87 -8.28
CA GLU A 620 21.64 -11.56 -6.92
C GLU A 620 20.63 -12.20 -5.95
N PRO A 621 21.06 -13.07 -5.00
CA PRO A 621 20.14 -13.67 -4.03
C PRO A 621 19.39 -12.62 -3.20
N GLY A 622 18.16 -12.93 -2.78
CA GLY A 622 17.39 -12.08 -1.90
C GLY A 622 17.85 -12.13 -0.43
N TRP A 623 16.96 -11.79 0.45
CA TRP A 623 17.16 -11.86 1.89
C TRP A 623 16.96 -13.28 2.41
N GLU A 624 17.64 -13.61 3.51
CA GLU A 624 17.52 -14.90 4.19
C GLU A 624 16.75 -14.73 5.50
N ALA A 625 15.85 -15.67 5.79
CA ALA A 625 15.23 -15.82 7.11
C ALA A 625 16.25 -16.39 8.09
N VAL A 626 16.41 -15.73 9.24
CA VAL A 626 17.39 -16.09 10.28
C VAL A 626 16.78 -15.96 11.67
N GLU A 627 17.47 -16.47 12.69
CA GLU A 627 17.03 -16.34 14.09
C GLU A 627 16.87 -14.87 14.50
N GLY A 628 15.73 -14.55 15.10
CA GLY A 628 15.35 -13.22 15.54
C GLY A 628 14.63 -12.43 14.45
N TYR A 629 15.03 -11.19 14.23
CA TYR A 629 14.49 -10.35 13.16
C TYR A 629 15.18 -10.65 11.84
N ASP A 630 14.42 -10.70 10.76
CA ASP A 630 14.92 -10.70 9.39
C ASP A 630 14.02 -9.92 8.42
N THR A 631 14.54 -9.60 7.23
CA THR A 631 13.82 -8.83 6.21
C THR A 631 12.99 -9.70 5.25
N VAL A 632 12.69 -10.95 5.60
CA VAL A 632 11.74 -11.83 4.89
C VAL A 632 10.43 -11.93 5.68
N THR A 633 10.54 -12.12 7.01
CA THR A 633 9.40 -12.43 7.88
C THR A 633 9.20 -11.46 9.05
N GLY A 634 10.11 -10.49 9.21
CA GLY A 634 10.07 -9.52 10.31
C GLY A 634 10.33 -10.18 11.66
N LEU A 635 9.44 -9.97 12.61
CA LEU A 635 9.44 -10.61 13.93
C LEU A 635 8.89 -12.04 13.89
N GLY A 636 8.60 -12.57 12.70
CA GLY A 636 7.98 -13.87 12.50
C GLY A 636 6.46 -13.80 12.36
N THR A 637 5.77 -14.90 12.72
CA THR A 637 4.31 -15.05 12.56
C THR A 637 3.64 -15.32 13.92
N VAL A 638 2.32 -15.09 14.01
CA VAL A 638 1.56 -15.48 15.21
C VAL A 638 1.66 -16.99 15.39
N ASP A 639 2.03 -17.45 16.60
CA ASP A 639 2.07 -18.88 16.91
C ASP A 639 0.72 -19.38 17.45
N ASP A 640 0.19 -18.65 18.43
CA ASP A 640 -1.09 -18.93 19.06
C ASP A 640 -1.86 -17.62 19.26
N PHE A 641 -3.07 -17.55 18.71
CA PHE A 641 -3.89 -16.34 18.76
C PHE A 641 -4.23 -15.90 20.19
N TRP A 642 -4.45 -16.85 21.13
CA TRP A 642 -4.79 -16.48 22.51
C TRP A 642 -3.62 -15.84 23.24
N GLN A 643 -2.40 -16.35 23.05
CA GLN A 643 -1.20 -15.73 23.62
C GLN A 643 -0.97 -14.35 23.01
N PHE A 644 -1.18 -14.21 21.70
CA PHE A 644 -1.08 -12.93 21.00
C PHE A 644 -2.13 -11.92 21.50
N LEU A 645 -3.38 -12.36 21.66
CA LEU A 645 -4.44 -11.54 22.24
C LEU A 645 -4.10 -11.09 23.66
N GLU A 646 -3.67 -12.01 24.55
CA GLU A 646 -3.28 -11.68 25.92
C GLU A 646 -2.11 -10.68 25.97
N ALA A 647 -1.12 -10.84 25.09
CA ALA A 647 0.02 -9.94 25.01
C ALA A 647 -0.38 -8.52 24.55
N LEU A 648 -1.49 -8.38 23.82
CA LEU A 648 -2.01 -7.10 23.33
C LEU A 648 -3.16 -6.54 24.20
N MET A 649 -3.65 -7.31 25.18
CA MET A 649 -4.65 -6.83 26.15
C MET A 649 -4.01 -5.95 27.21
#